data_3e73a4716153b3c30030fc51420d63f7
#
_entry.id   3e73a4716153b3c30030fc51420d63f7
#
_cell.length_a   1.000
_cell.length_b   1.000
_cell.length_c   1.000
_cell.angle_alpha   90.00
_cell.angle_beta   90.00
_cell.angle_gamma   90.00
#
_symmetry.space_group_name_H-M   'P 1'
#
loop_
_entity.id
_entity.type
_entity.pdbx_description
1 polymer ?
#
loop_
_entity_poly.entity_id
_entity_poly.type
_entity_poly.pdbx_seq_one_letter_code
_entity_poly.pdbx_strand_id
1 'polypeptide(L)'
;MVKAASGYRTSGNAGHRYSTPRHRKKQSAPAWLRHLVVLVVYAGAGVWATWPRFTWLVDGKLPATADVSGFVWNMWWLSHHLGHPGSPFFTSDMAAPTGIHLGFSTLMPLAGWMMAPITLACGPSASFAALTLITPGLLCYVMYRAARLWLNEPGAIVAGAFFGLSSMLLWQDWYHVNIATGSIFLPVTIEAAVRFRRRPHARPAVALGLSIGASVLINQESAVVAAIIATVILVPWLIWGLFTDRALLRQVGTPLMIGAGTGIVVASPELIGAIQAIAAGAAVPPRGVLAANYTQFGVPLPTLFAPSPRLSYLGLGRLASAYSYDNRYEKLEGLPTFGVVLSGMAVLGVASSWRKRSTWAFVALWLVSAALALGTSLTFGNCQISSWRSPGTYWGRTCHQYLPLMAHSYSTRVFVPAGPPAGVWKPVVVSNLMPYTWLVRVPGLAGLREADRFAIAGLIGTAMLAGTAVQWLSKRKWTTPLIVVVIGLGVLEAGWSGAARTSPGYHGVMPTALPRLDHFLSSDHSASIVVDFPYGLRGGVGATGSEFSPAAMLIATQDGHPRAVSYTSWISKVAIAGVAKHAFFRYLYEAERGVILSATDVSRARADLQTIRVGWVLMWRNVWTMHKPRWRYAYIDKYLTAVAFRHVKSACLAAGPLSGCHWNKRVWLYRYEPGAPKKAWREPVPVGSYHQRGQK
;
A
#
# COMPACT_ATOMS: atom_id res chain seq x y z
N MET A 1 -55.46 35.71 -0.99
CA MET A 1 -55.96 36.93 -1.59
C MET A 1 -55.39 37.06 -2.97
N VAL A 2 -56.10 36.69 -3.97
CA VAL A 2 -57.07 37.39 -4.84
C VAL A 2 -56.36 38.12 -6.00
N LYS A 3 -56.51 37.50 -7.19
CA LYS A 3 -57.00 37.95 -8.48
C LYS A 3 -56.60 39.36 -8.92
N ALA A 4 -56.18 39.58 -10.16
CA ALA A 4 -57.01 39.70 -11.37
C ALA A 4 -56.05 39.98 -12.56
N ALA A 5 -56.27 39.41 -13.57
CA ALA A 5 -56.61 39.53 -14.94
C ALA A 5 -56.85 40.99 -15.42
N SER A 6 -56.20 41.35 -16.52
CA SER A 6 -56.88 41.95 -17.66
C SER A 6 -55.90 42.13 -18.84
N GLY A 7 -56.42 41.78 -20.01
CA GLY A 7 -55.72 41.84 -21.26
C GLY A 7 -55.74 43.25 -21.89
N TYR A 8 -54.86 43.45 -22.85
CA TYR A 8 -55.01 44.44 -23.92
C TYR A 8 -54.46 43.83 -25.24
N ARG A 9 -55.41 43.72 -26.18
CA ARG A 9 -55.15 43.60 -27.62
C ARG A 9 -54.93 45.00 -28.17
N THR A 10 -53.87 45.14 -28.99
CA THR A 10 -53.98 45.97 -30.25
C THR A 10 -52.72 45.77 -31.05
N SER A 11 -52.95 45.32 -32.20
CA SER A 11 -52.75 45.86 -33.54
C SER A 11 -51.27 46.06 -33.99
N GLY A 12 -51.01 45.34 -35.00
CA GLY A 12 -50.10 45.34 -36.11
C GLY A 12 -49.19 46.55 -36.33
N ASN A 13 -47.93 46.19 -36.59
CA ASN A 13 -47.12 46.92 -37.56
C ASN A 13 -46.15 45.98 -38.26
N ALA A 14 -46.27 45.96 -39.58
CA ALA A 14 -45.36 45.34 -40.52
C ALA A 14 -44.04 46.10 -40.54
N GLY A 15 -42.94 45.45 -40.60
CA GLY A 15 -41.75 46.15 -41.00
C GLY A 15 -40.45 45.62 -40.44
N HIS A 16 -39.63 45.11 -41.32
CA HIS A 16 -38.21 44.84 -41.23
C HIS A 16 -37.78 43.58 -40.47
N ARG A 17 -37.70 42.47 -41.19
CA ARG A 17 -36.83 41.34 -40.85
C ARG A 17 -35.38 41.77 -40.89
N TYR A 18 -34.83 42.27 -39.79
CA TYR A 18 -33.41 42.24 -39.57
C TYR A 18 -33.00 40.77 -39.39
N SER A 19 -32.34 40.22 -40.39
CA SER A 19 -31.66 38.94 -40.28
C SER A 19 -30.52 39.08 -39.27
N THR A 20 -30.80 38.75 -38.01
CA THR A 20 -29.72 38.57 -37.02
C THR A 20 -28.73 37.57 -37.56
N PRO A 21 -27.41 37.89 -37.59
CA PRO A 21 -26.43 36.94 -38.03
C PRO A 21 -26.53 35.70 -37.12
N ARG A 22 -26.87 34.56 -37.71
CA ARG A 22 -26.79 33.25 -37.06
C ARG A 22 -25.34 33.12 -36.61
N HIS A 23 -25.04 33.44 -35.37
CA HIS A 23 -23.82 33.00 -34.73
C HIS A 23 -23.74 31.46 -34.92
N ARG A 24 -22.93 31.01 -35.87
CA ARG A 24 -22.54 29.61 -36.00
C ARG A 24 -22.04 29.18 -34.59
N LYS A 25 -22.87 28.47 -33.84
CA LYS A 25 -22.44 27.76 -32.67
C LYS A 25 -21.24 26.93 -33.12
N LYS A 26 -20.01 27.33 -32.70
CA LYS A 26 -18.85 26.49 -32.89
C LYS A 26 -19.25 25.11 -32.40
N GLN A 27 -19.30 24.13 -33.31
CA GLN A 27 -19.58 22.74 -32.98
C GLN A 27 -18.50 22.33 -31.96
N SER A 28 -18.87 22.29 -30.70
CA SER A 28 -17.97 21.78 -29.67
C SER A 28 -17.76 20.29 -29.94
N ALA A 29 -16.52 19.85 -29.87
CA ALA A 29 -16.18 18.44 -30.01
C ALA A 29 -17.10 17.57 -29.13
N PRO A 30 -17.52 16.39 -29.62
CA PRO A 30 -18.41 15.50 -28.86
C PRO A 30 -17.79 15.17 -27.48
N ALA A 31 -18.61 15.03 -26.48
CA ALA A 31 -18.18 14.87 -25.09
C ALA A 31 -17.25 13.65 -24.92
N TRP A 32 -17.53 12.55 -25.61
CA TRP A 32 -16.70 11.35 -25.54
C TRP A 32 -15.28 11.60 -26.07
N LEU A 33 -15.11 12.37 -27.18
CA LEU A 33 -13.79 12.69 -27.72
C LEU A 33 -12.94 13.51 -26.75
N ARG A 34 -13.56 14.46 -26.08
CA ARG A 34 -12.91 15.25 -25.03
C ARG A 34 -12.44 14.37 -23.87
N HIS A 35 -13.28 13.44 -23.40
CA HIS A 35 -12.90 12.49 -22.37
C HIS A 35 -11.76 11.58 -22.81
N LEU A 36 -11.77 11.13 -24.06
CA LEU A 36 -10.71 10.30 -24.65
C LEU A 36 -9.37 11.08 -24.69
N VAL A 37 -9.41 12.32 -25.18
CA VAL A 37 -8.20 13.18 -25.24
C VAL A 37 -7.62 13.39 -23.84
N VAL A 38 -8.45 13.72 -22.86
CA VAL A 38 -8.01 13.90 -21.47
C VAL A 38 -7.41 12.62 -20.90
N LEU A 39 -8.04 11.46 -21.17
CA LEU A 39 -7.52 10.16 -20.72
C LEU A 39 -6.16 9.85 -21.33
N VAL A 40 -6.01 10.07 -22.66
CA VAL A 40 -4.73 9.83 -23.36
C VAL A 40 -3.63 10.75 -22.84
N VAL A 41 -3.94 12.04 -22.62
CA VAL A 41 -2.97 12.99 -22.05
C VAL A 41 -2.53 12.56 -20.65
N TYR A 42 -3.47 12.14 -19.80
CA TYR A 42 -3.12 11.66 -18.46
C TYR A 42 -2.38 10.32 -18.48
N ALA A 43 -2.73 9.40 -19.39
CA ALA A 43 -1.96 8.18 -19.57
C ALA A 43 -0.51 8.48 -19.95
N GLY A 44 -0.29 9.40 -20.91
CA GLY A 44 1.05 9.86 -21.28
C GLY A 44 1.78 10.55 -20.11
N ALA A 45 1.09 11.39 -19.35
CA ALA A 45 1.65 12.01 -18.14
C ALA A 45 2.00 10.98 -17.06
N GLY A 46 1.19 9.94 -16.89
CA GLY A 46 1.47 8.83 -15.98
C GLY A 46 2.72 8.05 -16.39
N VAL A 47 2.83 7.68 -17.65
CA VAL A 47 4.02 7.00 -18.19
C VAL A 47 5.27 7.87 -18.00
N TRP A 48 5.17 9.17 -18.29
CA TRP A 48 6.27 10.11 -18.10
C TRP A 48 6.67 10.23 -16.61
N ALA A 49 5.71 10.36 -15.71
CA ALA A 49 5.96 10.48 -14.28
C ALA A 49 6.55 9.19 -13.65
N THR A 50 6.28 8.03 -14.25
CA THR A 50 6.79 6.74 -13.78
C THR A 50 7.99 6.22 -14.57
N TRP A 51 8.51 7.01 -15.52
CA TRP A 51 9.70 6.63 -16.29
C TRP A 51 10.88 6.28 -15.35
N PRO A 52 11.65 5.16 -15.57
CA PRO A 52 11.67 4.32 -16.78
C PRO A 52 10.85 3.01 -16.69
N ARG A 53 9.79 2.95 -15.88
CA ARG A 53 9.02 1.69 -15.66
C ARG A 53 8.50 1.05 -16.95
N PHE A 54 8.29 1.86 -17.99
CA PHE A 54 7.86 1.31 -19.27
C PHE A 54 8.87 0.27 -19.83
N THR A 55 10.17 0.48 -19.60
CA THR A 55 11.19 -0.48 -20.02
C THR A 55 11.16 -1.76 -19.18
N TRP A 56 10.64 -1.69 -17.97
CA TRP A 56 10.59 -2.84 -17.06
C TRP A 56 9.56 -3.88 -17.44
N LEU A 57 8.60 -3.54 -18.30
CA LEU A 57 7.71 -4.53 -18.92
C LEU A 57 8.50 -5.63 -19.66
N VAL A 58 9.64 -5.24 -20.25
CA VAL A 58 10.51 -6.13 -21.03
C VAL A 58 11.72 -6.58 -20.19
N ASP A 59 12.33 -5.65 -19.45
CA ASP A 59 13.56 -5.92 -18.69
C ASP A 59 13.35 -6.80 -17.46
N GLY A 60 12.12 -7.05 -17.05
CA GLY A 60 11.80 -7.82 -15.85
C GLY A 60 12.39 -7.21 -14.57
N LYS A 61 12.30 -5.90 -14.39
CA LYS A 61 12.79 -5.19 -13.20
C LYS A 61 11.65 -4.76 -12.30
N LEU A 62 11.89 -4.77 -10.99
CA LEU A 62 10.93 -4.37 -9.95
C LEU A 62 11.60 -3.48 -8.91
N PRO A 63 10.84 -2.63 -8.20
CA PRO A 63 11.36 -1.98 -7.00
C PRO A 63 11.81 -3.02 -5.96
N ALA A 64 12.98 -2.80 -5.37
CA ALA A 64 13.62 -3.76 -4.46
C ALA A 64 13.03 -3.66 -3.04
N THR A 65 11.77 -4.01 -2.87
CA THR A 65 11.10 -4.05 -1.56
C THR A 65 10.42 -5.39 -1.30
N ALA A 66 10.22 -5.72 -0.04
CA ALA A 66 9.51 -6.94 0.35
C ALA A 66 8.04 -6.91 -0.09
N ASP A 67 7.37 -5.74 0.02
CA ASP A 67 5.97 -5.57 -0.33
C ASP A 67 5.74 -5.81 -1.82
N VAL A 68 6.60 -5.28 -2.69
CA VAL A 68 6.51 -5.50 -4.14
C VAL A 68 6.62 -6.97 -4.48
N SER A 69 7.51 -7.72 -3.81
CA SER A 69 7.60 -9.17 -4.00
C SER A 69 6.30 -9.88 -3.63
N GLY A 70 5.66 -9.46 -2.54
CA GLY A 70 4.35 -9.95 -2.13
C GLY A 70 3.25 -9.63 -3.16
N PHE A 71 3.22 -8.42 -3.70
CA PHE A 71 2.22 -8.05 -4.73
C PHE A 71 2.40 -8.82 -6.04
N VAL A 72 3.64 -9.04 -6.46
CA VAL A 72 3.94 -9.87 -7.64
C VAL A 72 3.50 -11.31 -7.41
N TRP A 73 3.76 -11.87 -6.23
CA TRP A 73 3.27 -13.19 -5.87
C TRP A 73 1.73 -13.24 -5.85
N ASN A 74 1.05 -12.24 -5.30
CA ASN A 74 -0.41 -12.16 -5.29
C ASN A 74 -1.00 -12.17 -6.71
N MET A 75 -0.39 -11.45 -7.66
CA MET A 75 -0.81 -11.46 -9.06
C MET A 75 -0.63 -12.85 -9.68
N TRP A 76 0.50 -13.49 -9.42
CA TRP A 76 0.75 -14.87 -9.85
C TRP A 76 -0.29 -15.83 -9.27
N TRP A 77 -0.49 -15.81 -7.97
CA TRP A 77 -1.43 -16.68 -7.26
C TRP A 77 -2.86 -16.55 -7.78
N LEU A 78 -3.36 -15.32 -7.84
CA LEU A 78 -4.73 -15.05 -8.29
C LEU A 78 -4.95 -15.46 -9.74
N SER A 79 -3.97 -15.27 -10.61
CA SER A 79 -4.06 -15.65 -12.02
C SER A 79 -4.04 -17.16 -12.22
N HIS A 80 -3.17 -17.87 -11.49
CA HIS A 80 -3.06 -19.32 -11.59
C HIS A 80 -4.20 -20.05 -10.87
N HIS A 81 -4.85 -19.38 -9.90
CA HIS A 81 -6.00 -19.93 -9.20
C HIS A 81 -7.32 -19.72 -9.95
N LEU A 82 -7.33 -18.96 -11.03
CA LEU A 82 -8.53 -18.81 -11.87
C LEU A 82 -8.92 -20.15 -12.48
N GLY A 83 -10.17 -20.56 -12.22
CA GLY A 83 -10.69 -21.84 -12.70
C GLY A 83 -10.30 -23.07 -11.87
N HIS A 84 -9.50 -22.93 -10.83
CA HIS A 84 -9.19 -24.01 -9.92
C HIS A 84 -10.24 -24.10 -8.79
N PRO A 85 -10.60 -25.29 -8.34
CA PRO A 85 -11.50 -25.45 -7.21
C PRO A 85 -10.82 -24.99 -5.92
N GLY A 86 -11.57 -24.33 -5.05
CA GLY A 86 -11.10 -23.86 -3.76
C GLY A 86 -11.19 -22.34 -3.57
N SER A 87 -10.86 -21.88 -2.39
CA SER A 87 -10.88 -20.45 -2.06
C SER A 87 -9.53 -19.81 -2.40
N PRO A 88 -9.49 -18.73 -3.21
CA PRO A 88 -8.23 -18.00 -3.44
C PRO A 88 -7.68 -17.32 -2.18
N PHE A 89 -8.46 -17.33 -1.10
CA PHE A 89 -8.08 -16.75 0.19
C PHE A 89 -7.43 -17.74 1.16
N PHE A 90 -7.11 -18.93 0.70
CA PHE A 90 -6.25 -19.89 1.41
C PHE A 90 -5.21 -20.44 0.46
N THR A 91 -3.97 -20.53 0.91
CA THR A 91 -2.89 -21.13 0.13
C THR A 91 -2.02 -22.04 0.98
N SER A 92 -1.61 -23.17 0.40
CA SER A 92 -0.54 -24.03 0.90
C SER A 92 0.84 -23.64 0.33
N ASP A 93 0.90 -22.71 -0.61
CA ASP A 93 2.13 -22.29 -1.27
C ASP A 93 2.93 -21.27 -0.46
N MET A 94 2.36 -20.82 0.66
CA MET A 94 3.05 -20.08 1.72
C MET A 94 2.86 -20.79 3.06
N ALA A 95 3.82 -20.64 3.97
CA ALA A 95 3.82 -21.25 5.29
C ALA A 95 3.58 -22.77 5.21
N ALA A 96 4.08 -23.41 4.15
CA ALA A 96 3.98 -24.84 3.97
C ALA A 96 4.69 -25.61 5.09
N PRO A 97 4.18 -26.75 5.54
CA PRO A 97 3.05 -27.51 5.01
C PRO A 97 1.66 -27.07 5.51
N THR A 98 1.60 -26.14 6.44
CA THR A 98 0.33 -25.78 7.13
C THR A 98 -0.57 -24.90 6.27
N GLY A 99 0.04 -24.03 5.43
CA GLY A 99 -0.68 -23.02 4.68
C GLY A 99 -1.06 -21.81 5.50
N ILE A 100 -1.66 -20.81 4.84
CA ILE A 100 -2.05 -19.54 5.44
C ILE A 100 -3.33 -19.00 4.83
N HIS A 101 -4.19 -18.40 5.68
CA HIS A 101 -5.36 -17.66 5.22
C HIS A 101 -4.97 -16.23 4.80
N LEU A 102 -5.43 -15.80 3.62
CA LEU A 102 -5.11 -14.53 2.99
C LEU A 102 -6.20 -13.47 3.15
N GLY A 103 -7.34 -13.79 3.79
CA GLY A 103 -8.49 -12.89 3.92
C GLY A 103 -8.24 -11.58 4.69
N PHE A 104 -7.11 -11.46 5.42
CA PHE A 104 -6.64 -10.20 6.02
C PHE A 104 -5.31 -9.75 5.44
N SER A 105 -4.89 -10.33 4.33
CA SER A 105 -3.70 -9.95 3.60
C SER A 105 -4.05 -8.91 2.52
N THR A 106 -3.08 -8.17 2.04
CA THR A 106 -3.23 -7.27 0.88
C THR A 106 -3.22 -8.04 -0.43
N LEU A 107 -4.19 -8.95 -0.60
CA LEU A 107 -4.22 -9.87 -1.75
C LEU A 107 -4.52 -9.18 -3.08
N MET A 108 -5.34 -8.12 -3.07
CA MET A 108 -5.77 -7.33 -4.23
C MET A 108 -6.53 -8.14 -5.31
N PRO A 109 -7.61 -8.88 -4.96
CA PRO A 109 -8.26 -9.78 -5.89
C PRO A 109 -8.67 -9.14 -7.22
N LEU A 110 -9.26 -7.94 -7.18
CA LEU A 110 -9.69 -7.26 -8.41
C LEU A 110 -8.52 -6.95 -9.35
N ALA A 111 -7.40 -6.45 -8.81
CA ALA A 111 -6.23 -6.15 -9.62
C ALA A 111 -5.61 -7.43 -10.20
N GLY A 112 -5.48 -8.49 -9.40
CA GLY A 112 -4.94 -9.77 -9.84
C GLY A 112 -5.77 -10.39 -10.96
N TRP A 113 -7.10 -10.40 -10.83
CA TRP A 113 -8.00 -10.92 -11.88
C TRP A 113 -8.00 -10.07 -13.13
N MET A 114 -8.00 -8.74 -13.02
CA MET A 114 -7.91 -7.85 -14.18
C MET A 114 -6.59 -7.98 -14.91
N MET A 115 -5.49 -8.20 -14.19
CA MET A 115 -4.15 -8.38 -14.76
C MET A 115 -3.84 -9.81 -15.17
N ALA A 116 -4.72 -10.78 -14.89
CA ALA A 116 -4.49 -12.19 -15.20
C ALA A 116 -4.10 -12.47 -16.66
N PRO A 117 -4.70 -11.83 -17.68
CA PRO A 117 -4.27 -12.04 -19.07
C PRO A 117 -2.79 -11.68 -19.29
N ILE A 118 -2.33 -10.59 -18.68
CA ILE A 118 -0.92 -10.16 -18.77
C ILE A 118 -0.04 -11.09 -17.95
N THR A 119 -0.50 -11.50 -16.75
CA THR A 119 0.24 -12.43 -15.89
C THR A 119 0.49 -13.76 -16.59
N LEU A 120 -0.53 -14.31 -17.22
CA LEU A 120 -0.44 -15.61 -17.89
C LEU A 120 0.38 -15.54 -19.20
N ALA A 121 0.33 -14.40 -19.91
CA ALA A 121 1.06 -14.23 -21.18
C ALA A 121 2.51 -13.78 -20.97
N CYS A 122 2.77 -12.88 -20.01
CA CYS A 122 4.05 -12.16 -19.90
C CYS A 122 4.69 -12.30 -18.49
N GLY A 123 4.03 -13.01 -17.57
CA GLY A 123 4.47 -13.19 -16.21
C GLY A 123 4.00 -12.10 -15.21
N PRO A 124 4.06 -12.38 -13.92
CA PRO A 124 3.49 -11.51 -12.88
C PRO A 124 4.25 -10.19 -12.70
N SER A 125 5.54 -10.15 -13.01
CA SER A 125 6.34 -8.92 -12.95
C SER A 125 5.92 -7.92 -14.02
N ALA A 126 5.57 -8.39 -15.23
CA ALA A 126 5.04 -7.56 -16.32
C ALA A 126 3.66 -6.98 -15.91
N SER A 127 2.83 -7.78 -15.25
CA SER A 127 1.54 -7.32 -14.72
C SER A 127 1.68 -6.23 -13.67
N PHE A 128 2.62 -6.39 -12.75
CA PHE A 128 2.93 -5.35 -11.76
C PHE A 128 3.41 -4.06 -12.44
N ALA A 129 4.32 -4.15 -13.40
CA ALA A 129 4.81 -3.01 -14.16
C ALA A 129 3.67 -2.33 -14.95
N ALA A 130 2.80 -3.10 -15.59
CA ALA A 130 1.63 -2.58 -16.33
C ALA A 130 0.66 -1.86 -15.39
N LEU A 131 0.34 -2.44 -14.23
CA LEU A 131 -0.54 -1.84 -13.25
C LEU A 131 0.00 -0.49 -12.76
N THR A 132 1.28 -0.42 -12.42
CA THR A 132 1.94 0.81 -11.95
C THR A 132 2.11 1.87 -13.04
N LEU A 133 2.08 1.50 -14.31
CA LEU A 133 2.06 2.47 -15.44
C LEU A 133 0.68 3.08 -15.67
N ILE A 134 -0.38 2.29 -15.49
CA ILE A 134 -1.75 2.69 -15.76
C ILE A 134 -2.34 3.51 -14.60
N THR A 135 -2.00 3.17 -13.37
CA THR A 135 -2.61 3.71 -12.15
C THR A 135 -2.53 5.25 -12.05
N PRO A 136 -1.38 5.94 -12.27
CA PRO A 136 -1.32 7.40 -12.15
C PRO A 136 -2.22 8.12 -13.15
N GLY A 137 -2.28 7.64 -14.40
CA GLY A 137 -3.16 8.19 -15.42
C GLY A 137 -4.64 8.03 -15.06
N LEU A 138 -5.03 6.87 -14.53
CA LEU A 138 -6.39 6.62 -14.05
C LEU A 138 -6.75 7.51 -12.86
N LEU A 139 -5.85 7.67 -11.90
CA LEU A 139 -6.04 8.57 -10.75
C LEU A 139 -6.33 10.01 -11.20
N CYS A 140 -5.54 10.52 -12.16
CA CYS A 140 -5.79 11.84 -12.75
C CYS A 140 -7.18 11.91 -13.38
N TYR A 141 -7.54 10.90 -14.17
CA TYR A 141 -8.78 10.90 -14.94
C TYR A 141 -10.03 10.80 -14.05
N VAL A 142 -10.04 9.92 -13.05
CA VAL A 142 -11.19 9.80 -12.14
C VAL A 142 -11.37 11.06 -11.29
N MET A 143 -10.27 11.67 -10.87
CA MET A 143 -10.33 12.94 -10.14
C MET A 143 -10.81 14.10 -11.04
N TYR A 144 -10.36 14.17 -12.29
CA TYR A 144 -10.88 15.10 -13.27
C TYR A 144 -12.39 14.94 -13.43
N ARG A 145 -12.91 13.72 -13.59
CA ARG A 145 -14.35 13.46 -13.71
C ARG A 145 -15.12 13.95 -12.48
N ALA A 146 -14.64 13.61 -11.28
CA ALA A 146 -15.25 14.07 -10.04
C ALA A 146 -15.22 15.61 -9.95
N ALA A 147 -14.11 16.23 -10.28
CA ALA A 147 -13.93 17.68 -10.25
C ALA A 147 -14.86 18.42 -11.21
N ARG A 148 -15.20 17.81 -12.36
CA ARG A 148 -16.19 18.37 -13.32
C ARG A 148 -17.59 18.62 -12.74
N LEU A 149 -17.90 18.06 -11.58
CA LEU A 149 -19.17 18.35 -10.90
C LEU A 149 -19.25 19.80 -10.36
N TRP A 150 -18.09 20.45 -10.14
CA TRP A 150 -17.99 21.79 -9.54
C TRP A 150 -17.12 22.77 -10.33
N LEU A 151 -16.18 22.26 -11.11
CA LEU A 151 -15.17 23.06 -11.79
C LEU A 151 -15.38 23.09 -13.31
N ASN A 152 -14.89 24.18 -13.93
CA ASN A 152 -14.72 24.26 -15.38
C ASN A 152 -13.61 23.32 -15.87
N GLU A 153 -13.42 23.22 -17.19
CA GLU A 153 -12.46 22.31 -17.79
C GLU A 153 -11.00 22.51 -17.29
N PRO A 154 -10.41 23.73 -17.36
CA PRO A 154 -9.05 23.96 -16.88
C PRO A 154 -8.88 23.63 -15.38
N GLY A 155 -9.83 24.04 -14.54
CA GLY A 155 -9.79 23.73 -13.10
C GLY A 155 -9.87 22.26 -12.80
N ALA A 156 -10.69 21.51 -13.54
CA ALA A 156 -10.83 20.07 -13.37
C ALA A 156 -9.59 19.31 -13.84
N ILE A 157 -8.99 19.73 -14.97
CA ILE A 157 -7.72 19.16 -15.47
C ILE A 157 -6.62 19.33 -14.40
N VAL A 158 -6.49 20.51 -13.84
CA VAL A 158 -5.46 20.75 -12.82
C VAL A 158 -5.73 19.95 -11.54
N ALA A 159 -6.98 19.88 -11.10
CA ALA A 159 -7.35 19.05 -9.95
C ALA A 159 -7.00 17.56 -10.18
N GLY A 160 -7.27 17.05 -11.39
CA GLY A 160 -6.87 15.69 -11.78
C GLY A 160 -5.36 15.49 -11.72
N ALA A 161 -4.59 16.37 -12.33
CA ALA A 161 -3.14 16.29 -12.36
C ALA A 161 -2.53 16.35 -10.95
N PHE A 162 -2.93 17.32 -10.12
CA PHE A 162 -2.41 17.45 -8.76
C PHE A 162 -2.76 16.27 -7.85
N PHE A 163 -3.88 15.61 -8.08
CA PHE A 163 -4.21 14.38 -7.37
C PHE A 163 -3.34 13.21 -7.85
N GLY A 164 -3.48 12.81 -9.12
CA GLY A 164 -2.89 11.56 -9.61
C GLY A 164 -1.37 11.59 -9.80
N LEU A 165 -0.76 12.76 -10.02
CA LEU A 165 0.68 12.94 -10.14
C LEU A 165 1.33 13.50 -8.86
N SER A 166 0.62 13.50 -7.74
CA SER A 166 1.19 13.91 -6.46
C SER A 166 2.36 12.99 -6.05
N SER A 167 3.33 13.55 -5.34
CA SER A 167 4.45 12.77 -4.80
C SER A 167 3.98 11.63 -3.90
N MET A 168 2.92 11.86 -3.14
CA MET A 168 2.31 10.85 -2.27
C MET A 168 1.79 9.64 -3.05
N LEU A 169 0.96 9.84 -4.08
CA LEU A 169 0.39 8.73 -4.85
C LEU A 169 1.41 8.07 -5.78
N LEU A 170 2.37 8.82 -6.33
CA LEU A 170 3.47 8.25 -7.10
C LEU A 170 4.41 7.40 -6.23
N TRP A 171 4.59 7.76 -4.95
CA TRP A 171 5.33 6.94 -4.00
C TRP A 171 4.57 5.67 -3.65
N GLN A 172 3.28 5.78 -3.33
CA GLN A 172 2.43 4.61 -3.07
C GLN A 172 2.41 3.67 -4.29
N ASP A 173 2.30 4.21 -5.48
CA ASP A 173 2.36 3.43 -6.72
C ASP A 173 3.69 2.69 -6.92
N TRP A 174 4.79 3.22 -6.34
CA TRP A 174 6.09 2.56 -6.37
C TRP A 174 6.19 1.39 -5.40
N TYR A 175 5.72 1.56 -4.17
CA TYR A 175 5.92 0.60 -3.07
C TYR A 175 4.66 -0.15 -2.66
N HIS A 176 3.53 0.51 -2.67
CA HIS A 176 2.25 0.01 -2.18
C HIS A 176 1.16 0.20 -3.23
N VAL A 177 1.32 -0.49 -4.36
CA VAL A 177 0.43 -0.35 -5.53
C VAL A 177 -1.05 -0.56 -5.18
N ASN A 178 -1.35 -1.36 -4.15
CA ASN A 178 -2.70 -1.55 -3.61
C ASN A 178 -3.31 -0.24 -3.10
N ILE A 179 -2.53 0.63 -2.45
CA ILE A 179 -3.00 1.91 -1.93
C ILE A 179 -3.24 2.89 -3.08
N ALA A 180 -2.28 3.00 -4.01
CA ALA A 180 -2.44 3.86 -5.17
C ALA A 180 -3.66 3.44 -6.01
N THR A 181 -3.78 2.15 -6.33
CA THR A 181 -4.89 1.62 -7.12
C THR A 181 -6.23 1.72 -6.36
N GLY A 182 -6.24 1.46 -5.05
CA GLY A 182 -7.41 1.65 -4.19
C GLY A 182 -7.89 3.10 -4.14
N SER A 183 -6.97 4.06 -4.25
CA SER A 183 -7.27 5.49 -4.26
C SER A 183 -8.04 5.95 -5.50
N ILE A 184 -8.08 5.16 -6.59
CA ILE A 184 -8.91 5.41 -7.77
C ILE A 184 -10.38 5.50 -7.37
N PHE A 185 -10.81 4.69 -6.42
CA PHE A 185 -12.22 4.60 -6.02
C PHE A 185 -12.67 5.77 -5.13
N LEU A 186 -11.79 6.55 -4.53
CA LEU A 186 -12.17 7.69 -3.70
C LEU A 186 -12.87 8.79 -4.51
N PRO A 187 -12.31 9.33 -5.61
CA PRO A 187 -13.02 10.28 -6.47
C PRO A 187 -14.26 9.68 -7.14
N VAL A 188 -14.23 8.37 -7.49
CA VAL A 188 -15.40 7.69 -8.07
C VAL A 188 -16.54 7.62 -7.07
N THR A 189 -16.25 7.33 -5.80
CA THR A 189 -17.22 7.34 -4.70
C THR A 189 -17.83 8.74 -4.51
N ILE A 190 -17.00 9.79 -4.52
CA ILE A 190 -17.48 11.18 -4.44
C ILE A 190 -18.41 11.49 -5.61
N GLU A 191 -18.02 11.15 -6.83
CA GLU A 191 -18.83 11.38 -8.04
C GLU A 191 -20.18 10.66 -7.92
N ALA A 192 -20.17 9.39 -7.55
CA ALA A 192 -21.38 8.57 -7.43
C ALA A 192 -22.30 9.08 -6.31
N ALA A 193 -21.76 9.37 -5.12
CA ALA A 193 -22.52 9.87 -3.98
C ALA A 193 -23.17 11.23 -4.27
N VAL A 194 -22.44 12.17 -4.89
CA VAL A 194 -22.97 13.48 -5.25
C VAL A 194 -24.03 13.38 -6.35
N ARG A 195 -23.83 12.52 -7.34
CA ARG A 195 -24.84 12.26 -8.39
C ARG A 195 -26.10 11.64 -7.80
N PHE A 196 -25.94 10.69 -6.87
CA PHE A 196 -27.04 10.08 -6.14
C PHE A 196 -27.82 11.11 -5.33
N ARG A 197 -27.14 11.97 -4.58
CA ARG A 197 -27.76 13.06 -3.82
C ARG A 197 -28.54 14.04 -4.72
N ARG A 198 -28.01 14.33 -5.93
CA ARG A 198 -28.69 15.25 -6.88
C ARG A 198 -29.89 14.60 -7.57
N ARG A 199 -29.83 13.32 -7.84
CA ARG A 199 -30.85 12.52 -8.51
C ARG A 199 -30.88 11.11 -7.94
N PRO A 200 -31.65 10.82 -6.90
CA PRO A 200 -31.69 9.52 -6.25
C PRO A 200 -32.39 8.49 -7.14
N HIS A 201 -31.62 7.72 -7.89
CA HIS A 201 -32.09 6.61 -8.71
C HIS A 201 -31.06 5.48 -8.77
N ALA A 202 -31.42 4.31 -9.33
CA ALA A 202 -30.60 3.10 -9.27
C ALA A 202 -29.19 3.26 -9.86
N ARG A 203 -29.01 3.94 -11.00
CA ARG A 203 -27.71 4.04 -11.68
C ARG A 203 -26.59 4.63 -10.80
N PRO A 204 -26.72 5.83 -10.18
CA PRO A 204 -25.66 6.34 -9.30
C PRO A 204 -25.56 5.55 -7.99
N ALA A 205 -26.64 4.90 -7.51
CA ALA A 205 -26.57 4.02 -6.35
C ALA A 205 -25.75 2.76 -6.64
N VAL A 206 -25.97 2.12 -7.79
CA VAL A 206 -25.15 0.99 -8.28
C VAL A 206 -23.69 1.43 -8.44
N ALA A 207 -23.44 2.59 -9.06
CA ALA A 207 -22.07 3.11 -9.20
C ALA A 207 -21.39 3.34 -7.84
N LEU A 208 -22.12 3.78 -6.83
CA LEU A 208 -21.64 3.93 -5.46
C LEU A 208 -21.31 2.57 -4.84
N GLY A 209 -22.21 1.61 -4.96
CA GLY A 209 -21.97 0.24 -4.47
C GLY A 209 -20.79 -0.44 -5.15
N LEU A 210 -20.71 -0.36 -6.49
CA LEU A 210 -19.58 -0.86 -7.26
C LEU A 210 -18.26 -0.22 -6.82
N SER A 211 -18.25 1.10 -6.61
CA SER A 211 -17.04 1.83 -6.20
C SER A 211 -16.53 1.36 -4.84
N ILE A 212 -17.40 1.24 -3.84
CA ILE A 212 -17.02 0.79 -2.50
C ILE A 212 -16.65 -0.70 -2.52
N GLY A 213 -17.44 -1.55 -3.16
CA GLY A 213 -17.17 -2.99 -3.26
C GLY A 213 -15.88 -3.30 -4.01
N ALA A 214 -15.60 -2.61 -5.11
CA ALA A 214 -14.35 -2.74 -5.85
C ALA A 214 -13.15 -2.24 -5.02
N SER A 215 -13.33 -1.18 -4.23
CA SER A 215 -12.31 -0.71 -3.31
C SER A 215 -11.94 -1.77 -2.26
N VAL A 216 -12.90 -2.53 -1.73
CA VAL A 216 -12.67 -3.65 -0.82
C VAL A 216 -11.76 -4.69 -1.46
N LEU A 217 -12.00 -5.02 -2.73
CA LEU A 217 -11.23 -6.02 -3.49
C LEU A 217 -9.81 -5.54 -3.91
N ILE A 218 -9.47 -4.28 -3.69
CA ILE A 218 -8.12 -3.75 -3.94
C ILE A 218 -7.40 -3.43 -2.63
N ASN A 219 -8.05 -2.63 -1.77
CA ASN A 219 -7.47 -2.19 -0.51
C ASN A 219 -8.59 -1.87 0.50
N GLN A 220 -8.64 -2.64 1.56
CA GLN A 220 -9.66 -2.52 2.60
C GLN A 220 -9.64 -1.15 3.29
N GLU A 221 -8.48 -0.54 3.47
CA GLU A 221 -8.35 0.79 4.09
C GLU A 221 -8.91 1.88 3.18
N SER A 222 -8.62 1.83 1.87
CA SER A 222 -9.23 2.74 0.90
C SER A 222 -10.74 2.59 0.85
N ALA A 223 -11.26 1.38 1.03
CA ALA A 223 -12.71 1.12 1.10
C ALA A 223 -13.34 1.77 2.34
N VAL A 224 -12.69 1.70 3.50
CA VAL A 224 -13.14 2.40 4.71
C VAL A 224 -13.17 3.90 4.50
N VAL A 225 -12.12 4.47 3.91
CA VAL A 225 -12.07 5.91 3.59
C VAL A 225 -13.18 6.29 2.60
N ALA A 226 -13.42 5.48 1.56
CA ALA A 226 -14.51 5.68 0.61
C ALA A 226 -15.89 5.63 1.30
N ALA A 227 -16.09 4.66 2.21
CA ALA A 227 -17.33 4.56 2.98
C ALA A 227 -17.55 5.77 3.91
N ILE A 228 -16.49 6.26 4.57
CA ILE A 228 -16.54 7.48 5.39
C ILE A 228 -16.92 8.68 4.52
N ILE A 229 -16.31 8.85 3.35
CA ILE A 229 -16.63 9.93 2.40
C ILE A 229 -18.10 9.85 1.97
N ALA A 230 -18.57 8.66 1.57
CA ALA A 230 -19.97 8.46 1.19
C ALA A 230 -20.93 8.80 2.33
N THR A 231 -20.60 8.37 3.55
CA THR A 231 -21.36 8.65 4.78
C THR A 231 -21.46 10.16 5.04
N VAL A 232 -20.34 10.88 4.99
CA VAL A 232 -20.31 12.34 5.20
C VAL A 232 -21.11 13.09 4.14
N ILE A 233 -21.15 12.60 2.91
CA ILE A 233 -21.95 13.24 1.83
C ILE A 233 -23.44 12.93 1.97
N LEU A 234 -23.81 11.71 2.31
CA LEU A 234 -25.18 11.22 2.23
C LEU A 234 -25.95 11.31 3.56
N VAL A 235 -25.31 10.96 4.69
CA VAL A 235 -26.03 10.84 5.96
C VAL A 235 -26.62 12.18 6.44
N PRO A 236 -25.89 13.31 6.43
CA PRO A 236 -26.49 14.60 6.81
C PRO A 236 -27.68 14.99 5.93
N TRP A 237 -27.60 14.68 4.62
CA TRP A 237 -28.69 14.93 3.69
C TRP A 237 -29.91 14.02 3.94
N LEU A 238 -29.69 12.74 4.26
CA LEU A 238 -30.74 11.80 4.61
C LEU A 238 -31.43 12.19 5.93
N ILE A 239 -30.62 12.54 6.94
CA ILE A 239 -31.15 13.02 8.24
C ILE A 239 -31.99 14.27 8.03
N TRP A 240 -31.50 15.24 7.26
CA TRP A 240 -32.28 16.44 6.92
C TRP A 240 -33.62 16.08 6.23
N GLY A 241 -33.57 15.15 5.28
CA GLY A 241 -34.76 14.66 4.59
C GLY A 241 -35.77 13.98 5.51
N LEU A 242 -35.31 13.28 6.55
CA LEU A 242 -36.18 12.68 7.58
C LEU A 242 -37.11 13.71 8.25
N PHE A 243 -36.56 14.89 8.51
CA PHE A 243 -37.29 15.95 9.21
C PHE A 243 -38.09 16.88 8.26
N THR A 244 -37.67 16.99 6.98
CA THR A 244 -38.22 18.00 6.07
C THR A 244 -39.06 17.42 4.92
N ASP A 245 -38.77 16.19 4.48
CA ASP A 245 -39.41 15.58 3.31
C ASP A 245 -39.43 14.03 3.41
N ARG A 246 -40.51 13.50 3.99
CA ARG A 246 -40.74 12.06 4.09
C ARG A 246 -40.85 11.36 2.73
N ALA A 247 -41.23 12.06 1.66
CA ALA A 247 -41.30 11.50 0.31
C ALA A 247 -39.89 11.18 -0.22
N LEU A 248 -38.88 11.95 0.18
CA LEU A 248 -37.49 11.70 -0.15
C LEU A 248 -37.06 10.30 0.29
N LEU A 249 -37.44 9.86 1.49
CA LEU A 249 -37.03 8.53 2.01
C LEU A 249 -37.60 7.38 1.17
N ARG A 250 -38.84 7.52 0.69
CA ARG A 250 -39.46 6.54 -0.20
C ARG A 250 -38.73 6.47 -1.54
N GLN A 251 -38.29 7.63 -2.07
CA GLN A 251 -37.55 7.71 -3.33
C GLN A 251 -36.12 7.15 -3.21
N VAL A 252 -35.49 7.32 -2.06
CA VAL A 252 -34.10 6.94 -1.81
C VAL A 252 -33.95 5.47 -1.40
N GLY A 253 -34.92 4.91 -0.69
CA GLY A 253 -34.83 3.60 -0.04
C GLY A 253 -34.45 2.48 -1.01
N THR A 254 -35.28 2.25 -2.04
CA THR A 254 -35.01 1.17 -3.03
C THR A 254 -33.69 1.35 -3.78
N PRO A 255 -33.37 2.55 -4.35
CA PRO A 255 -32.05 2.73 -4.98
C PRO A 255 -30.89 2.50 -4.03
N LEU A 256 -30.98 2.94 -2.77
CA LEU A 256 -29.93 2.75 -1.78
C LEU A 256 -29.71 1.26 -1.46
N MET A 257 -30.80 0.50 -1.31
CA MET A 257 -30.72 -0.96 -1.12
C MET A 257 -30.09 -1.66 -2.32
N ILE A 258 -30.44 -1.28 -3.55
CA ILE A 258 -29.80 -1.79 -4.77
C ILE A 258 -28.30 -1.50 -4.76
N GLY A 259 -27.92 -0.26 -4.43
CA GLY A 259 -26.50 0.13 -4.33
C GLY A 259 -25.76 -0.65 -3.26
N ALA A 260 -26.33 -0.77 -2.06
CA ALA A 260 -25.75 -1.54 -0.96
C ALA A 260 -25.60 -3.03 -1.33
N GLY A 261 -26.66 -3.64 -1.89
CA GLY A 261 -26.62 -5.01 -2.37
C GLY A 261 -25.55 -5.22 -3.44
N THR A 262 -25.42 -4.29 -4.39
CA THR A 262 -24.34 -4.32 -5.40
C THR A 262 -22.96 -4.29 -4.74
N GLY A 263 -22.76 -3.40 -3.76
CA GLY A 263 -21.49 -3.30 -3.04
C GLY A 263 -21.15 -4.58 -2.28
N ILE A 264 -22.12 -5.18 -1.60
CA ILE A 264 -21.94 -6.46 -0.87
C ILE A 264 -21.62 -7.59 -1.85
N VAL A 265 -22.34 -7.70 -2.97
CA VAL A 265 -22.08 -8.75 -3.97
C VAL A 265 -20.67 -8.62 -4.54
N VAL A 266 -20.23 -7.41 -4.87
CA VAL A 266 -18.87 -7.19 -5.39
C VAL A 266 -17.80 -7.48 -4.32
N ALA A 267 -18.02 -7.07 -3.07
CA ALA A 267 -17.10 -7.30 -1.97
C ALA A 267 -17.13 -8.75 -1.44
N SER A 268 -18.13 -9.55 -1.81
CA SER A 268 -18.38 -10.87 -1.19
C SER A 268 -17.20 -11.83 -1.23
N PRO A 269 -16.33 -11.91 -2.28
CA PRO A 269 -15.17 -12.78 -2.24
C PRO A 269 -14.23 -12.46 -1.06
N GLU A 270 -13.90 -11.17 -0.88
CA GLU A 270 -13.02 -10.73 0.21
C GLU A 270 -13.68 -10.92 1.58
N LEU A 271 -14.97 -10.62 1.70
CA LEU A 271 -15.72 -10.81 2.94
C LEU A 271 -15.78 -12.30 3.34
N ILE A 272 -16.00 -13.19 2.37
CA ILE A 272 -15.97 -14.64 2.60
C ILE A 272 -14.57 -15.09 3.05
N GLY A 273 -13.52 -14.61 2.37
CA GLY A 273 -12.14 -14.88 2.75
C GLY A 273 -11.81 -14.43 4.17
N ALA A 274 -12.27 -13.23 4.56
CA ALA A 274 -12.10 -12.71 5.91
C ALA A 274 -12.87 -13.57 6.95
N ILE A 275 -14.10 -13.97 6.65
CA ILE A 275 -14.89 -14.86 7.52
C ILE A 275 -14.19 -16.22 7.69
N GLN A 276 -13.69 -16.80 6.60
CA GLN A 276 -12.93 -18.06 6.64
C GLN A 276 -11.67 -17.93 7.50
N ALA A 277 -10.95 -16.82 7.38
CA ALA A 277 -9.77 -16.54 8.19
C ALA A 277 -10.13 -16.40 9.69
N ILE A 278 -11.24 -15.72 10.02
CA ILE A 278 -11.73 -15.61 11.41
C ILE A 278 -12.10 -16.99 11.97
N ALA A 279 -12.86 -17.77 11.21
CA ALA A 279 -13.28 -19.11 11.61
C ALA A 279 -12.08 -20.04 11.85
N ALA A 280 -11.00 -19.86 11.09
CA ALA A 280 -9.74 -20.59 11.27
C ALA A 280 -8.86 -20.05 12.41
N GLY A 281 -9.33 -19.08 13.20
CA GLY A 281 -8.54 -18.48 14.27
C GLY A 281 -7.43 -17.53 13.79
N ALA A 282 -7.45 -17.11 12.54
CA ALA A 282 -6.55 -16.10 11.99
C ALA A 282 -7.02 -14.70 12.43
N ALA A 283 -6.92 -14.44 13.73
CA ALA A 283 -7.37 -13.17 14.31
C ALA A 283 -6.42 -12.01 13.98
N VAL A 284 -6.99 -10.81 13.96
CA VAL A 284 -6.26 -9.54 13.95
C VAL A 284 -5.24 -9.51 15.11
N PRO A 285 -4.04 -8.92 14.92
CA PRO A 285 -3.04 -8.81 15.97
C PRO A 285 -3.58 -8.15 17.25
N PRO A 286 -2.98 -8.47 18.40
CA PRO A 286 -3.36 -7.87 19.66
C PRO A 286 -3.33 -6.34 19.61
N ARG A 287 -4.28 -5.67 20.27
CA ARG A 287 -4.40 -4.20 20.29
C ARG A 287 -3.09 -3.47 20.63
N GLY A 288 -2.24 -4.04 21.50
CA GLY A 288 -0.96 -3.43 21.86
C GLY A 288 0.03 -3.34 20.70
N VAL A 289 0.02 -4.31 19.78
CA VAL A 289 0.84 -4.28 18.56
C VAL A 289 0.35 -3.19 17.62
N LEU A 290 -0.97 -3.07 17.46
CA LEU A 290 -1.59 -2.02 16.66
C LEU A 290 -1.30 -0.63 17.22
N ALA A 291 -1.40 -0.45 18.53
CA ALA A 291 -1.15 0.84 19.18
C ALA A 291 0.27 1.39 18.92
N ALA A 292 1.28 0.51 18.87
CA ALA A 292 2.63 0.90 18.49
C ALA A 292 2.70 1.45 17.05
N ASN A 293 1.96 0.84 16.13
CA ASN A 293 1.89 1.31 14.74
C ASN A 293 1.16 2.65 14.63
N TYR A 294 0.08 2.87 15.39
CA TYR A 294 -0.65 4.15 15.38
C TYR A 294 0.25 5.34 15.73
N THR A 295 1.21 5.15 16.63
CA THR A 295 2.19 6.17 16.97
C THR A 295 3.28 6.29 15.92
N GLN A 296 3.70 5.15 15.35
CA GLN A 296 4.80 5.11 14.38
C GLN A 296 4.44 5.78 13.05
N PHE A 297 3.19 5.64 12.60
CA PHE A 297 2.72 6.16 11.30
C PHE A 297 1.95 7.48 11.43
N GLY A 298 2.02 8.16 12.56
CA GLY A 298 1.55 9.53 12.69
C GLY A 298 2.49 10.51 11.98
N VAL A 299 1.93 11.39 11.14
CA VAL A 299 2.72 12.35 10.36
C VAL A 299 3.08 13.55 11.23
N PRO A 300 4.34 13.99 11.30
CA PRO A 300 4.68 15.27 11.91
C PRO A 300 3.99 16.42 11.18
N LEU A 301 3.39 17.36 11.90
CA LEU A 301 2.60 18.44 11.32
C LEU A 301 3.34 19.21 10.20
N PRO A 302 4.61 19.61 10.35
CA PRO A 302 5.33 20.31 9.29
C PRO A 302 5.49 19.48 8.02
N THR A 303 5.55 18.15 8.13
CA THR A 303 5.71 17.24 7.00
C THR A 303 4.54 17.30 6.01
N LEU A 304 3.31 17.53 6.51
CA LEU A 304 2.13 17.67 5.64
C LEU A 304 2.25 18.83 4.64
N PHE A 305 3.06 19.83 4.94
CA PHE A 305 3.23 21.04 4.12
C PHE A 305 4.65 21.19 3.58
N ALA A 306 5.53 20.26 3.89
CA ALA A 306 6.90 20.29 3.42
C ALA A 306 6.96 20.03 1.91
N PRO A 307 7.94 20.64 1.20
CA PRO A 307 8.21 20.27 -0.17
C PRO A 307 8.62 18.80 -0.25
N SER A 308 8.30 18.16 -1.36
CA SER A 308 8.70 16.77 -1.57
C SER A 308 10.22 16.60 -1.39
N PRO A 309 10.73 15.63 -0.62
CA PRO A 309 12.16 15.36 -0.51
C PRO A 309 12.80 14.99 -1.86
N ARG A 310 11.99 14.71 -2.88
CA ARG A 310 12.45 14.51 -4.27
C ARG A 310 13.03 15.76 -4.90
N LEU A 311 12.82 16.96 -4.32
CA LEU A 311 13.46 18.19 -4.76
C LEU A 311 14.98 18.24 -4.47
N SER A 312 15.55 17.20 -3.87
CA SER A 312 17.00 17.09 -3.66
C SER A 312 17.82 17.20 -4.96
N TYR A 313 17.26 16.77 -6.09
CA TYR A 313 17.90 16.91 -7.41
C TYR A 313 18.03 18.36 -7.90
N LEU A 314 17.23 19.28 -7.37
CA LEU A 314 17.35 20.73 -7.64
C LEU A 314 18.26 21.44 -6.64
N GLY A 315 19.00 20.71 -5.79
CA GLY A 315 19.76 21.28 -4.69
C GLY A 315 18.91 21.75 -3.50
N LEU A 316 17.59 21.59 -3.58
CA LEU A 316 16.63 21.98 -2.53
C LEU A 316 16.41 20.89 -1.48
N GLY A 317 17.15 19.79 -1.54
CA GLY A 317 17.06 18.68 -0.60
C GLY A 317 17.31 19.07 0.85
N ARG A 318 18.17 20.07 1.10
CA ARG A 318 18.39 20.62 2.44
C ARG A 318 17.13 21.29 2.99
N LEU A 319 16.39 22.01 2.15
CA LEU A 319 15.14 22.62 2.53
C LEU A 319 14.07 21.53 2.85
N ALA A 320 13.99 20.52 2.02
CA ALA A 320 13.09 19.38 2.24
C ALA A 320 13.48 18.56 3.48
N SER A 321 14.76 18.29 3.70
CA SER A 321 15.25 17.53 4.85
C SER A 321 15.16 18.31 6.17
N ALA A 322 15.23 19.63 6.14
CA ALA A 322 15.06 20.45 7.33
C ALA A 322 13.65 20.35 7.92
N TYR A 323 12.65 20.05 7.08
CA TYR A 323 11.24 20.01 7.50
C TYR A 323 10.68 18.60 7.66
N SER A 324 11.25 17.59 7.00
CA SER A 324 10.47 16.37 6.82
C SER A 324 11.07 15.10 7.37
N TYR A 325 12.34 14.81 7.16
CA TYR A 325 12.77 13.45 7.38
C TYR A 325 14.28 13.36 7.59
N ASP A 326 14.65 12.70 8.66
CA ASP A 326 15.91 11.98 8.67
C ASP A 326 15.83 10.91 7.57
N ASN A 327 16.80 10.90 6.66
CA ASN A 327 16.93 9.99 5.51
C ASN A 327 16.88 8.48 5.85
N ARG A 328 16.65 8.13 7.10
CA ARG A 328 16.55 6.77 7.65
C ARG A 328 15.12 6.26 7.76
N TYR A 329 14.11 7.01 7.27
CA TYR A 329 12.71 6.63 7.39
C TYR A 329 12.16 5.90 6.17
N GLU A 330 12.47 4.64 6.12
CA GLU A 330 11.67 3.60 5.49
C GLU A 330 10.28 3.41 6.14
N LYS A 331 9.90 4.23 7.12
CA LYS A 331 8.83 3.90 8.07
C LYS A 331 7.57 4.72 7.96
N LEU A 332 7.59 5.87 7.31
CA LEU A 332 6.38 6.52 6.86
C LEU A 332 6.10 5.99 5.45
N GLU A 333 5.09 5.19 5.35
CA GLU A 333 4.67 4.59 4.11
C GLU A 333 4.11 5.67 3.18
N GLY A 334 4.92 6.09 2.27
CA GLY A 334 4.61 7.19 1.38
C GLY A 334 5.24 8.51 1.82
N LEU A 335 5.08 9.51 1.01
CA LEU A 335 5.44 10.88 1.31
C LEU A 335 4.16 11.64 1.64
N PRO A 336 3.67 11.61 2.89
CA PRO A 336 2.37 12.15 3.26
C PRO A 336 2.41 13.68 3.31
N THR A 337 2.77 14.29 2.19
CA THR A 337 2.84 15.75 2.03
C THR A 337 1.87 16.22 0.96
N PHE A 338 1.22 17.35 1.23
CA PHE A 338 0.46 18.09 0.21
C PHE A 338 1.37 18.94 -0.68
N GLY A 339 2.60 19.21 -0.23
CA GLY A 339 3.53 20.10 -0.92
C GLY A 339 3.21 21.60 -0.73
N VAL A 340 4.19 22.42 -1.06
CA VAL A 340 4.06 23.89 -0.92
C VAL A 340 3.20 24.46 -2.04
N VAL A 341 3.45 24.06 -3.28
CA VAL A 341 2.73 24.59 -4.46
C VAL A 341 1.25 24.26 -4.39
N LEU A 342 0.92 23.00 -4.13
CA LEU A 342 -0.48 22.57 -4.02
C LEU A 342 -1.18 23.23 -2.84
N SER A 343 -0.53 23.34 -1.67
CA SER A 343 -1.08 24.03 -0.49
C SER A 343 -1.30 25.51 -0.74
N GLY A 344 -0.35 26.20 -1.38
CA GLY A 344 -0.48 27.60 -1.76
C GLY A 344 -1.64 27.84 -2.74
N MET A 345 -1.77 26.96 -3.73
CA MET A 345 -2.91 27.01 -4.66
C MET A 345 -4.24 26.70 -3.98
N ALA A 346 -4.26 25.79 -3.01
CA ALA A 346 -5.46 25.52 -2.23
C ALA A 346 -5.89 26.74 -1.41
N VAL A 347 -4.96 27.44 -0.74
CA VAL A 347 -5.24 28.69 -0.02
C VAL A 347 -5.80 29.76 -0.97
N LEU A 348 -5.20 29.92 -2.16
CA LEU A 348 -5.72 30.84 -3.19
C LEU A 348 -7.13 30.43 -3.63
N GLY A 349 -7.40 29.14 -3.75
CA GLY A 349 -8.72 28.60 -4.06
C GLY A 349 -9.76 28.96 -2.99
N VAL A 350 -9.39 28.86 -1.72
CA VAL A 350 -10.24 29.31 -0.60
C VAL A 350 -10.49 30.81 -0.71
N ALA A 351 -9.45 31.63 -0.83
CA ALA A 351 -9.55 33.09 -0.93
C ALA A 351 -10.44 33.54 -2.10
N SER A 352 -10.34 32.85 -3.26
CA SER A 352 -11.10 33.18 -4.46
C SER A 352 -12.57 32.73 -4.44
N SER A 353 -12.94 31.85 -3.50
CA SER A 353 -14.28 31.21 -3.49
C SER A 353 -14.88 30.99 -2.09
N TRP A 354 -14.39 31.70 -1.08
CA TRP A 354 -14.76 31.52 0.33
C TRP A 354 -16.26 31.62 0.63
N ARG A 355 -17.03 32.31 -0.23
CA ARG A 355 -18.50 32.44 -0.11
C ARG A 355 -19.25 31.18 -0.55
N LYS A 356 -18.60 30.23 -1.23
CA LYS A 356 -19.25 29.02 -1.71
C LYS A 356 -19.23 27.93 -0.65
N ARG A 357 -20.39 27.31 -0.37
CA ARG A 357 -20.48 26.18 0.58
C ARG A 357 -19.57 25.00 0.19
N SER A 358 -19.44 24.72 -1.12
CA SER A 358 -18.56 23.66 -1.61
C SER A 358 -17.07 23.88 -1.25
N THR A 359 -16.62 25.14 -1.20
CA THR A 359 -15.25 25.46 -0.78
C THR A 359 -15.00 24.97 0.64
N TRP A 360 -15.91 25.23 1.55
CA TRP A 360 -15.77 24.79 2.94
C TRP A 360 -15.86 23.28 3.12
N ALA A 361 -16.62 22.58 2.24
CA ALA A 361 -16.61 21.12 2.23
C ALA A 361 -15.23 20.57 1.84
N PHE A 362 -14.55 21.17 0.86
CA PHE A 362 -13.18 20.78 0.50
C PHE A 362 -12.14 21.17 1.53
N VAL A 363 -12.29 22.32 2.18
CA VAL A 363 -11.48 22.72 3.33
C VAL A 363 -11.65 21.73 4.48
N ALA A 364 -12.87 21.35 4.80
CA ALA A 364 -13.14 20.36 5.84
C ALA A 364 -12.52 19.00 5.49
N LEU A 365 -12.65 18.54 4.25
CA LEU A 365 -12.02 17.30 3.78
C LEU A 365 -10.50 17.38 3.95
N TRP A 366 -9.87 18.48 3.56
CA TRP A 366 -8.43 18.69 3.72
C TRP A 366 -8.02 18.65 5.19
N LEU A 367 -8.62 19.50 6.04
CA LEU A 367 -8.21 19.68 7.43
C LEU A 367 -8.53 18.45 8.31
N VAL A 368 -9.70 17.84 8.13
CA VAL A 368 -10.05 16.62 8.88
C VAL A 368 -9.13 15.46 8.52
N SER A 369 -8.85 15.30 7.22
CA SER A 369 -7.93 14.25 6.78
C SER A 369 -6.50 14.51 7.24
N ALA A 370 -6.05 15.77 7.21
CA ALA A 370 -4.76 16.16 7.77
C ALA A 370 -4.69 15.85 9.27
N ALA A 371 -5.74 16.19 10.04
CA ALA A 371 -5.80 15.90 11.47
C ALA A 371 -5.80 14.40 11.78
N LEU A 372 -6.47 13.59 10.97
CA LEU A 372 -6.42 12.12 11.07
C LEU A 372 -5.02 11.59 10.75
N ALA A 373 -4.34 12.14 9.73
CA ALA A 373 -3.00 11.73 9.32
C ALA A 373 -1.93 12.00 10.41
N LEU A 374 -2.16 12.96 11.31
CA LEU A 374 -1.26 13.21 12.44
C LEU A 374 -1.20 12.02 13.43
N GLY A 375 -2.10 11.06 13.34
CA GLY A 375 -2.11 9.87 14.18
C GLY A 375 -2.61 10.13 15.61
N THR A 376 -2.08 9.38 16.56
CA THR A 376 -2.51 9.42 17.97
C THR A 376 -1.84 10.51 18.80
N SER A 377 -0.84 11.20 18.24
CA SER A 377 -0.10 12.26 18.92
C SER A 377 0.33 13.35 17.95
N LEU A 378 0.28 14.59 18.39
CA LEU A 378 0.79 15.72 17.61
C LEU A 378 2.30 15.81 17.75
N THR A 379 3.02 15.73 16.64
CA THR A 379 4.48 15.80 16.60
C THR A 379 4.96 16.96 15.72
N PHE A 380 6.03 17.61 16.16
CA PHE A 380 6.71 18.67 15.42
C PHE A 380 8.17 18.27 15.21
N GLY A 381 8.68 18.49 14.00
CA GLY A 381 10.09 18.25 13.65
C GLY A 381 10.48 16.77 13.58
N ASN A 382 11.80 16.54 13.48
CA ASN A 382 12.38 15.21 13.34
C ASN A 382 12.40 14.46 14.67
N CYS A 383 11.25 14.01 15.11
CA CYS A 383 11.20 12.99 16.12
C CYS A 383 11.78 11.70 15.55
N GLN A 384 13.10 11.50 15.70
CA GLN A 384 13.74 10.24 15.32
C GLN A 384 13.13 9.11 16.17
N ILE A 385 12.17 8.42 15.61
CA ILE A 385 11.87 7.07 16.06
C ILE A 385 13.04 6.24 15.58
N SER A 386 14.13 6.20 16.39
CA SER A 386 15.34 5.51 16.02
C SER A 386 15.05 4.06 15.68
N SER A 387 15.74 3.57 14.67
CA SER A 387 15.65 2.22 14.14
C SER A 387 15.61 1.15 15.26
N TRP A 388 15.00 0.02 14.96
CA TRP A 388 14.89 -1.21 15.75
C TRP A 388 16.18 -1.71 16.43
N ARG A 389 17.30 -1.00 16.29
CA ARG A 389 18.65 -1.45 16.65
C ARG A 389 19.17 -1.03 18.02
N SER A 390 18.48 -0.16 18.74
CA SER A 390 18.97 0.30 20.05
C SER A 390 17.84 0.35 21.08
N PRO A 391 17.69 -0.69 21.91
CA PRO A 391 16.60 -0.77 22.90
C PRO A 391 16.60 0.32 23.98
N GLY A 392 17.72 1.02 24.18
CA GLY A 392 17.89 1.95 25.30
C GLY A 392 17.74 3.44 24.99
N THR A 393 17.64 3.84 23.71
CA THR A 393 17.72 5.27 23.32
C THR A 393 16.41 5.85 22.76
N TYR A 394 15.32 5.13 22.85
CA TYR A 394 14.12 5.41 22.09
C TYR A 394 13.36 6.69 22.42
N TRP A 395 13.43 7.19 23.65
CA TRP A 395 12.57 8.29 24.08
C TRP A 395 13.26 9.35 24.93
N GLY A 396 14.51 9.12 25.29
CA GLY A 396 15.18 9.98 26.26
C GLY A 396 15.78 11.26 25.69
N ARG A 397 16.09 11.35 24.39
CA ARG A 397 16.87 12.49 23.85
C ARG A 397 16.29 13.20 22.64
N THR A 398 15.34 12.65 21.90
CA THR A 398 14.99 13.20 20.57
C THR A 398 13.55 13.64 20.38
N CYS A 399 12.64 13.29 21.26
CA CYS A 399 11.24 13.71 21.19
C CYS A 399 10.82 14.69 22.29
N HIS A 400 11.62 15.72 22.55
CA HIS A 400 11.20 16.84 23.40
C HIS A 400 10.10 17.72 22.78
N GLN A 401 9.59 17.32 21.62
CA GLN A 401 8.68 18.13 20.80
C GLN A 401 7.22 17.68 20.85
N TYR A 402 6.87 16.74 21.72
CA TYR A 402 5.46 16.53 22.05
C TYR A 402 4.97 17.70 22.89
N LEU A 403 3.77 18.21 22.59
CA LEU A 403 3.09 19.10 23.50
C LEU A 403 2.74 18.30 24.76
N PRO A 404 3.43 18.47 25.91
CA PRO A 404 3.28 17.61 27.08
C PRO A 404 1.86 17.64 27.66
N LEU A 405 1.14 18.75 27.45
CA LEU A 405 -0.23 18.97 27.90
C LEU A 405 -1.28 18.12 27.15
N MET A 406 -0.92 17.50 26.03
CA MET A 406 -1.87 16.82 25.15
C MET A 406 -1.64 15.31 25.06
N ALA A 407 -0.58 14.79 25.64
CA ALA A 407 -0.20 13.40 25.46
C ALA A 407 -0.14 12.63 26.77
N HIS A 408 -0.88 11.55 26.84
CA HIS A 408 -0.65 10.51 27.84
C HIS A 408 0.25 9.44 27.21
N SER A 409 1.42 9.20 27.82
CA SER A 409 2.29 8.12 27.41
C SER A 409 2.02 6.88 28.26
N TYR A 410 1.83 5.76 27.60
CA TYR A 410 1.84 4.45 28.25
C TYR A 410 2.74 3.50 27.47
N SER A 411 3.40 2.61 28.19
CA SER A 411 4.22 1.58 27.56
C SER A 411 3.43 0.29 27.42
N THR A 412 3.36 -0.21 26.19
CA THR A 412 2.82 -1.54 25.93
C THR A 412 3.94 -2.49 25.60
N ARG A 413 3.92 -3.69 26.17
CA ARG A 413 4.78 -4.78 25.71
C ARG A 413 4.34 -5.19 24.34
N VAL A 414 5.08 -4.79 23.32
CA VAL A 414 4.93 -5.32 21.99
C VAL A 414 5.71 -6.64 21.96
N PHE A 415 4.99 -7.74 22.01
CA PHE A 415 5.57 -9.04 21.78
C PHE A 415 5.93 -9.12 20.31
N VAL A 416 7.19 -8.91 20.00
CA VAL A 416 7.74 -9.23 18.68
C VAL A 416 8.27 -10.66 18.78
N PRO A 417 7.58 -11.65 18.19
CA PRO A 417 7.92 -13.07 18.39
C PRO A 417 9.32 -13.46 17.91
N ALA A 418 10.05 -12.57 17.27
CA ALA A 418 11.38 -12.86 16.70
C ALA A 418 12.33 -11.67 16.73
N GLY A 419 12.18 -10.79 17.67
CA GLY A 419 13.16 -9.73 17.96
C GLY A 419 14.18 -10.14 19.03
N PRO A 420 15.22 -9.29 19.30
CA PRO A 420 16.07 -9.46 20.46
C PRO A 420 15.25 -9.58 21.75
N PRO A 421 15.83 -10.03 22.86
CA PRO A 421 15.19 -10.73 23.96
C PRO A 421 13.82 -10.20 24.36
N ALA A 422 12.92 -11.14 24.60
CA ALA A 422 11.49 -10.95 24.90
C ALA A 422 11.24 -9.70 25.74
N GLY A 423 10.45 -8.78 25.18
CA GLY A 423 9.94 -7.66 25.96
C GLY A 423 10.55 -6.29 25.66
N VAL A 424 10.77 -5.94 24.40
CA VAL A 424 11.03 -4.52 24.06
C VAL A 424 9.76 -3.72 24.34
N TRP A 425 9.84 -2.88 25.37
CA TRP A 425 8.80 -1.90 25.68
C TRP A 425 8.87 -0.77 24.66
N LYS A 426 7.83 -0.61 23.86
CA LYS A 426 7.67 0.58 23.02
C LYS A 426 6.69 1.51 23.73
N PRO A 427 7.11 2.71 24.09
CA PRO A 427 6.17 3.71 24.59
C PRO A 427 5.23 4.08 23.45
N VAL A 428 3.94 4.07 23.74
CA VAL A 428 2.88 4.52 22.85
C VAL A 428 2.38 5.85 23.36
N VAL A 429 2.49 6.88 22.53
CA VAL A 429 1.99 8.21 22.89
C VAL A 429 0.61 8.38 22.29
N VAL A 430 -0.38 8.59 23.14
CA VAL A 430 -1.78 8.74 22.74
C VAL A 430 -2.36 9.99 23.38
N SER A 431 -3.00 10.82 22.56
CA SER A 431 -3.78 11.96 23.03
C SER A 431 -5.25 11.77 22.71
N ASN A 432 -6.11 11.98 23.70
CA ASN A 432 -7.56 11.97 23.51
C ASN A 432 -8.06 13.18 22.70
N LEU A 433 -7.23 14.18 22.45
CA LEU A 433 -7.55 15.31 21.58
C LEU A 433 -7.34 15.00 20.10
N MET A 434 -6.64 13.90 19.78
CA MET A 434 -6.39 13.51 18.39
C MET A 434 -7.58 12.74 17.81
N PRO A 435 -8.15 13.18 16.66
CA PRO A 435 -9.31 12.53 16.05
C PRO A 435 -9.07 11.06 15.70
N TYR A 436 -7.85 10.72 15.28
CA TYR A 436 -7.48 9.35 14.96
C TYR A 436 -7.56 8.41 16.16
N THR A 437 -7.28 8.89 17.37
CA THR A 437 -7.42 8.10 18.60
C THR A 437 -8.85 7.61 18.82
N TRP A 438 -9.84 8.42 18.45
CA TRP A 438 -11.24 8.03 18.53
C TRP A 438 -11.64 7.10 17.39
N LEU A 439 -11.12 7.34 16.19
CA LEU A 439 -11.41 6.51 15.04
C LEU A 439 -11.01 5.04 15.27
N VAL A 440 -9.80 4.79 15.78
CA VAL A 440 -9.32 3.41 16.01
C VAL A 440 -10.00 2.71 17.20
N ARG A 441 -10.75 3.43 18.01
CA ARG A 441 -11.59 2.85 19.08
C ARG A 441 -12.92 2.31 18.56
N VAL A 442 -13.35 2.72 17.38
CA VAL A 442 -14.58 2.22 16.76
C VAL A 442 -14.39 0.73 16.42
N PRO A 443 -15.32 -0.15 16.82
CA PRO A 443 -15.27 -1.55 16.49
C PRO A 443 -15.10 -1.77 14.97
N GLY A 444 -14.17 -2.64 14.59
CA GLY A 444 -13.84 -2.92 13.18
C GLY A 444 -12.82 -1.95 12.55
N LEU A 445 -12.60 -0.75 13.11
CA LEU A 445 -11.63 0.21 12.58
C LEU A 445 -10.24 0.13 13.25
N ALA A 446 -10.07 -0.70 14.26
CA ALA A 446 -8.79 -0.91 14.92
C ALA A 446 -7.68 -1.45 14.00
N GLY A 447 -8.05 -2.03 12.85
CA GLY A 447 -7.13 -2.49 11.82
C GLY A 447 -6.51 -1.37 10.96
N LEU A 448 -7.05 -0.16 11.01
CA LEU A 448 -6.49 1.04 10.36
C LEU A 448 -5.24 1.47 11.13
N ARG A 449 -4.10 0.86 10.84
CA ARG A 449 -2.87 1.04 11.64
C ARG A 449 -2.00 2.21 11.18
N GLU A 450 -2.22 2.71 9.98
CA GLU A 450 -1.36 3.68 9.30
C GLU A 450 -2.12 4.99 9.09
N ALA A 451 -1.91 5.91 10.02
CA ALA A 451 -2.60 7.18 10.06
C ALA A 451 -2.27 8.09 8.86
N ASP A 452 -1.02 8.03 8.40
CA ASP A 452 -0.50 8.82 7.27
C ASP A 452 -1.31 8.64 5.98
N ARG A 453 -1.94 7.49 5.77
CA ARG A 453 -2.78 7.20 4.60
C ARG A 453 -4.03 8.07 4.51
N PHE A 454 -4.51 8.62 5.62
CA PHE A 454 -5.63 9.57 5.59
C PHE A 454 -5.28 10.86 4.84
N ALA A 455 -4.01 11.23 4.73
CA ALA A 455 -3.57 12.37 3.93
C ALA A 455 -4.02 12.26 2.45
N ILE A 456 -4.21 11.05 1.92
CA ILE A 456 -4.71 10.82 0.54
C ILE A 456 -6.12 11.42 0.35
N ALA A 457 -6.99 11.29 1.35
CA ALA A 457 -8.31 11.94 1.28
C ALA A 457 -8.19 13.47 1.37
N GLY A 458 -7.24 13.98 2.16
CA GLY A 458 -6.92 15.41 2.21
C GLY A 458 -6.40 15.96 0.89
N LEU A 459 -5.65 15.13 0.15
CA LEU A 459 -5.16 15.47 -1.18
C LEU A 459 -6.30 15.74 -2.18
N ILE A 460 -7.45 15.05 -2.06
CA ILE A 460 -8.65 15.37 -2.86
C ILE A 460 -9.12 16.79 -2.55
N GLY A 461 -9.22 17.15 -1.26
CA GLY A 461 -9.63 18.48 -0.83
C GLY A 461 -8.72 19.58 -1.38
N THR A 462 -7.40 19.43 -1.23
CA THR A 462 -6.40 20.39 -1.71
C THR A 462 -6.41 20.49 -3.23
N ALA A 463 -6.50 19.38 -3.96
CA ALA A 463 -6.57 19.37 -5.42
C ALA A 463 -7.84 20.08 -5.95
N MET A 464 -8.99 19.89 -5.30
CA MET A 464 -10.24 20.61 -5.64
C MET A 464 -10.11 22.11 -5.40
N LEU A 465 -9.49 22.52 -4.31
CA LEU A 465 -9.25 23.93 -4.00
C LEU A 465 -8.27 24.55 -4.99
N ALA A 466 -7.18 23.86 -5.34
CA ALA A 466 -6.25 24.29 -6.37
C ALA A 466 -6.92 24.43 -7.74
N GLY A 467 -7.76 23.48 -8.13
CA GLY A 467 -8.59 23.57 -9.33
C GLY A 467 -9.54 24.77 -9.30
N THR A 468 -10.06 25.12 -8.10
CA THR A 468 -10.88 26.33 -7.91
C THR A 468 -10.09 27.61 -8.14
N ALA A 469 -8.83 27.67 -7.68
CA ALA A 469 -7.92 28.77 -7.95
C ALA A 469 -7.68 28.94 -9.46
N VAL A 470 -7.40 27.83 -10.15
CA VAL A 470 -7.21 27.85 -11.61
C VAL A 470 -8.48 28.27 -12.34
N GLN A 471 -9.65 27.81 -11.90
CA GLN A 471 -10.94 28.27 -12.44
C GLN A 471 -11.11 29.79 -12.28
N TRP A 472 -10.68 30.35 -11.17
CA TRP A 472 -10.73 31.80 -10.95
C TRP A 472 -9.72 32.54 -11.83
N LEU A 473 -8.48 32.05 -11.92
CA LEU A 473 -7.44 32.61 -12.78
C LEU A 473 -7.84 32.54 -14.27
N SER A 474 -8.39 31.44 -14.73
CA SER A 474 -8.74 31.19 -16.14
C SER A 474 -9.78 32.15 -16.71
N LYS A 475 -10.46 32.94 -15.87
CA LYS A 475 -11.36 34.01 -16.31
C LYS A 475 -10.60 35.22 -16.88
N ARG A 476 -9.30 35.33 -16.64
CA ARG A 476 -8.45 36.41 -17.08
C ARG A 476 -7.51 35.91 -18.18
N LYS A 477 -7.60 36.42 -19.40
CA LYS A 477 -6.87 35.94 -20.59
C LYS A 477 -5.34 35.93 -20.39
N TRP A 478 -4.79 36.89 -19.66
CA TRP A 478 -3.34 37.05 -19.44
C TRP A 478 -2.78 36.08 -18.37
N THR A 479 -3.59 35.33 -17.67
CA THR A 479 -3.13 34.39 -16.63
C THR A 479 -2.80 32.98 -17.13
N THR A 480 -3.02 32.68 -18.41
CA THR A 480 -2.68 31.39 -18.99
C THR A 480 -1.20 31.00 -18.77
N PRO A 481 -0.19 31.88 -19.02
CA PRO A 481 1.19 31.57 -18.72
C PRO A 481 1.43 31.24 -17.23
N LEU A 482 0.80 31.99 -16.34
CA LEU A 482 0.89 31.75 -14.89
C LEU A 482 0.35 30.37 -14.52
N ILE A 483 -0.76 29.95 -15.11
CA ILE A 483 -1.32 28.61 -14.88
C ILE A 483 -0.31 27.52 -15.32
N VAL A 484 0.31 27.69 -16.48
CA VAL A 484 1.33 26.77 -16.99
C VAL A 484 2.53 26.70 -16.05
N VAL A 485 3.01 27.85 -15.59
CA VAL A 485 4.12 27.94 -14.62
C VAL A 485 3.76 27.22 -13.32
N VAL A 486 2.57 27.46 -12.78
CA VAL A 486 2.12 26.79 -11.53
C VAL A 486 2.01 25.29 -11.69
N ILE A 487 1.46 24.82 -12.82
CA ILE A 487 1.43 23.38 -13.14
C ILE A 487 2.85 22.82 -13.22
N GLY A 488 3.74 23.52 -13.94
CA GLY A 488 5.15 23.15 -14.06
C GLY A 488 5.85 23.06 -12.70
N LEU A 489 5.65 24.05 -11.83
CA LEU A 489 6.19 24.04 -10.47
C LEU A 489 5.60 22.88 -9.63
N GLY A 490 4.31 22.60 -9.74
CA GLY A 490 3.68 21.48 -9.04
C GLY A 490 4.21 20.13 -9.52
N VAL A 491 4.44 19.97 -10.82
CA VAL A 491 5.05 18.78 -11.40
C VAL A 491 6.51 18.62 -10.95
N LEU A 492 7.26 19.73 -10.92
CA LEU A 492 8.63 19.73 -10.39
C LEU A 492 8.64 19.37 -8.89
N GLU A 493 7.72 19.92 -8.10
CA GLU A 493 7.61 19.62 -6.67
C GLU A 493 7.21 18.14 -6.42
N ALA A 494 6.32 17.58 -7.22
CA ALA A 494 5.95 16.18 -7.14
C ALA A 494 7.13 15.25 -7.41
N GLY A 495 8.15 15.77 -8.06
CA GLY A 495 9.35 15.05 -8.43
C GLY A 495 9.20 14.27 -9.73
N TRP A 496 10.05 14.62 -10.66
CA TRP A 496 10.17 13.87 -11.90
C TRP A 496 10.69 12.45 -11.63
N SER A 497 10.31 11.50 -12.47
CA SER A 497 10.66 10.08 -12.38
C SER A 497 12.16 9.78 -12.22
N GLY A 498 13.05 10.59 -12.80
CA GLY A 498 14.49 10.48 -12.56
C GLY A 498 14.88 10.63 -11.10
N ALA A 499 14.10 11.38 -10.31
CA ALA A 499 14.30 11.57 -8.89
C ALA A 499 13.91 10.33 -8.04
N ALA A 500 13.13 9.40 -8.57
CA ALA A 500 12.86 8.14 -7.89
C ALA A 500 14.15 7.36 -7.58
N ARG A 501 15.19 7.54 -8.39
CA ARG A 501 16.51 6.91 -8.17
C ARG A 501 17.32 7.58 -7.05
N THR A 502 16.99 8.81 -6.70
CA THR A 502 17.73 9.63 -5.72
C THR A 502 16.92 9.91 -4.45
N SER A 503 15.67 9.43 -4.39
CA SER A 503 14.82 9.61 -3.21
C SER A 503 15.39 8.90 -1.99
N PRO A 504 15.36 9.52 -0.81
CA PRO A 504 15.57 8.81 0.45
C PRO A 504 14.59 7.63 0.55
N GLY A 505 15.08 6.47 0.99
CA GLY A 505 14.29 5.24 1.03
C GLY A 505 14.12 4.51 -0.31
N TYR A 506 14.79 4.97 -1.37
CA TYR A 506 14.85 4.21 -2.62
C TYR A 506 15.82 3.04 -2.50
N HIS A 507 15.29 1.82 -2.42
CA HIS A 507 16.10 0.60 -2.27
C HIS A 507 16.65 0.05 -3.58
N GLY A 508 16.50 0.79 -4.67
CA GLY A 508 16.96 0.37 -6.00
C GLY A 508 15.95 -0.52 -6.71
N VAL A 509 16.43 -1.20 -7.71
CA VAL A 509 15.68 -2.10 -8.59
C VAL A 509 16.27 -3.49 -8.46
N MET A 510 15.44 -4.51 -8.31
CA MET A 510 15.86 -5.90 -8.27
C MET A 510 15.49 -6.62 -9.58
N PRO A 511 16.28 -7.57 -10.04
CA PRO A 511 15.89 -8.46 -11.12
C PRO A 511 14.75 -9.38 -10.65
N THR A 512 13.88 -9.75 -11.56
CA THR A 512 12.74 -10.63 -11.26
C THR A 512 13.12 -12.10 -11.28
N ALA A 513 14.22 -12.46 -11.93
CA ALA A 513 14.66 -13.82 -12.12
C ALA A 513 16.09 -14.03 -11.63
N LEU A 514 16.34 -15.22 -11.11
CA LEU A 514 17.66 -15.79 -10.91
C LEU A 514 17.82 -16.96 -11.89
N PRO A 515 18.19 -16.74 -13.16
CA PRO A 515 18.02 -17.71 -14.24
C PRO A 515 18.58 -19.10 -13.98
N ARG A 516 19.69 -19.19 -13.22
CA ARG A 516 20.30 -20.49 -12.90
C ARG A 516 19.61 -21.22 -11.75
N LEU A 517 19.01 -20.48 -10.83
CA LEU A 517 18.30 -21.03 -9.69
C LEU A 517 16.93 -21.52 -10.13
N ASP A 518 16.22 -20.67 -10.89
CA ASP A 518 14.90 -20.96 -11.41
C ASP A 518 14.89 -22.21 -12.29
N HIS A 519 15.84 -22.32 -13.21
CA HIS A 519 15.95 -23.50 -14.09
C HIS A 519 16.23 -24.80 -13.28
N PHE A 520 16.95 -24.68 -12.18
CA PHE A 520 17.28 -25.85 -11.36
C PHE A 520 16.08 -26.33 -10.53
N LEU A 521 15.32 -25.42 -9.95
CA LEU A 521 14.13 -25.75 -9.15
C LEU A 521 12.94 -26.10 -10.05
N SER A 522 12.72 -25.40 -11.15
CA SER A 522 11.61 -25.67 -12.09
C SER A 522 11.73 -27.00 -12.79
N SER A 523 12.92 -27.59 -12.84
CA SER A 523 13.13 -28.97 -13.34
C SER A 523 12.72 -30.06 -12.35
N ASP A 524 12.48 -29.72 -11.08
CA ASP A 524 11.99 -30.63 -10.07
C ASP A 524 10.44 -30.59 -9.99
N HIS A 525 9.78 -31.56 -10.60
CA HIS A 525 8.33 -31.66 -10.60
C HIS A 525 7.76 -32.40 -9.38
N SER A 526 8.53 -32.59 -8.32
CA SER A 526 8.13 -33.35 -7.13
C SER A 526 7.09 -32.64 -6.26
N ALA A 527 6.74 -31.38 -6.56
CA ALA A 527 5.89 -30.51 -5.72
C ALA A 527 6.37 -30.44 -4.24
N SER A 528 7.67 -30.58 -4.05
CA SER A 528 8.28 -30.55 -2.73
C SER A 528 8.35 -29.14 -2.16
N ILE A 529 8.28 -29.05 -0.83
CA ILE A 529 8.38 -27.76 -0.14
C ILE A 529 9.82 -27.26 -0.23
N VAL A 530 9.97 -25.98 -0.56
CA VAL A 530 11.24 -25.26 -0.49
C VAL A 530 11.28 -24.40 0.77
N VAL A 531 12.35 -24.54 1.52
CA VAL A 531 12.62 -23.77 2.73
C VAL A 531 13.65 -22.70 2.44
N ASP A 532 13.25 -21.44 2.52
CA ASP A 532 14.19 -20.33 2.44
C ASP A 532 14.79 -20.03 3.81
N PHE A 533 16.11 -19.94 3.87
CA PHE A 533 16.84 -19.63 5.09
C PHE A 533 17.65 -18.33 4.92
N PRO A 534 17.51 -17.34 5.81
CA PRO A 534 16.92 -17.36 7.15
C PRO A 534 15.43 -17.69 7.16
N TYR A 535 15.08 -18.63 8.05
CA TYR A 535 13.71 -19.16 8.12
C TYR A 535 12.81 -18.27 8.94
N GLY A 536 11.58 -18.06 8.49
CA GLY A 536 10.56 -17.36 9.26
C GLY A 536 9.31 -17.01 8.48
N LEU A 537 8.26 -16.76 9.24
CA LEU A 537 7.01 -16.20 8.73
C LEU A 537 7.01 -14.71 9.02
N ARG A 538 6.86 -13.87 8.00
CA ARG A 538 6.84 -12.41 8.15
C ARG A 538 5.49 -11.85 7.75
N GLY A 539 5.00 -10.92 8.57
CA GLY A 539 3.88 -10.03 8.24
C GLY A 539 4.26 -8.59 8.47
N GLY A 540 3.46 -7.66 8.00
CA GLY A 540 3.69 -6.23 8.18
C GLY A 540 3.79 -5.80 9.65
N VAL A 541 3.25 -6.58 10.60
CA VAL A 541 3.20 -6.24 12.03
C VAL A 541 4.09 -7.14 12.91
N GLY A 542 4.57 -8.23 12.37
CA GLY A 542 5.40 -9.14 13.14
C GLY A 542 6.11 -10.16 12.28
N ALA A 543 7.15 -10.75 12.83
CA ALA A 543 7.89 -11.82 12.20
C ALA A 543 8.23 -12.89 13.22
N THR A 544 8.26 -14.14 12.77
CA THR A 544 8.87 -15.25 13.50
C THR A 544 10.14 -15.63 12.75
N GLY A 545 11.28 -15.54 13.39
CA GLY A 545 12.55 -15.81 12.74
C GLY A 545 13.33 -14.56 12.33
N SER A 546 14.43 -14.77 11.62
CA SER A 546 15.26 -13.69 11.09
C SER A 546 14.65 -13.04 9.86
N GLU A 547 15.32 -12.04 9.30
CA GLU A 547 14.83 -11.33 8.14
C GLU A 547 14.63 -12.30 6.95
N PHE A 548 13.42 -12.24 6.41
CA PHE A 548 13.01 -12.98 5.24
C PHE A 548 13.62 -12.38 3.97
N SER A 549 14.01 -13.22 3.02
CA SER A 549 14.47 -12.75 1.71
C SER A 549 13.29 -12.43 0.78
N PRO A 550 13.14 -11.17 0.34
CA PRO A 550 12.10 -10.82 -0.64
C PRO A 550 12.18 -11.63 -1.93
N ALA A 551 13.39 -12.06 -2.31
CA ALA A 551 13.59 -12.87 -3.52
C ALA A 551 12.90 -14.24 -3.47
N ALA A 552 12.66 -14.80 -2.27
CA ALA A 552 11.98 -16.07 -2.13
C ALA A 552 10.57 -16.07 -2.74
N MET A 553 9.84 -14.97 -2.54
CA MET A 553 8.48 -14.82 -3.10
C MET A 553 8.50 -14.72 -4.63
N LEU A 554 9.49 -14.01 -5.19
CA LEU A 554 9.63 -13.90 -6.64
C LEU A 554 10.00 -15.24 -7.27
N ILE A 555 10.93 -15.99 -6.66
CA ILE A 555 11.35 -17.29 -7.15
C ILE A 555 10.19 -18.28 -7.09
N ALA A 556 9.38 -18.24 -6.03
CA ALA A 556 8.18 -19.07 -5.91
C ALA A 556 7.22 -18.89 -7.11
N THR A 557 7.16 -17.69 -7.72
CA THR A 557 6.34 -17.47 -8.91
C THR A 557 6.92 -18.10 -10.19
N GLN A 558 8.16 -18.54 -10.15
CA GLN A 558 8.86 -19.08 -11.33
C GLN A 558 9.02 -20.58 -11.26
N ASP A 559 9.33 -21.12 -10.08
CA ASP A 559 9.51 -22.56 -9.90
C ASP A 559 8.23 -23.29 -9.47
N GLY A 560 7.22 -22.58 -8.98
CA GLY A 560 5.93 -23.14 -8.56
C GLY A 560 5.98 -23.99 -7.28
N HIS A 561 7.11 -24.02 -6.58
CA HIS A 561 7.22 -24.80 -5.35
C HIS A 561 6.58 -24.09 -4.16
N PRO A 562 5.84 -24.82 -3.30
CA PRO A 562 5.38 -24.31 -2.01
C PRO A 562 6.55 -23.85 -1.13
N ARG A 563 6.39 -22.70 -0.48
CA ARG A 563 7.41 -22.13 0.42
C ARG A 563 7.04 -22.32 1.88
N ALA A 564 8.00 -22.74 2.68
CA ALA A 564 7.82 -22.78 4.13
C ALA A 564 7.81 -21.40 4.78
N VAL A 565 8.30 -20.37 4.09
CA VAL A 565 8.27 -18.98 4.50
C VAL A 565 6.99 -18.28 4.03
N SER A 566 6.72 -17.09 4.55
CA SER A 566 5.60 -16.26 4.08
C SER A 566 5.92 -14.78 4.19
N TYR A 567 5.26 -13.98 3.33
CA TYR A 567 5.18 -12.55 3.48
C TYR A 567 3.73 -12.10 3.25
N THR A 568 3.06 -11.70 4.32
CA THR A 568 1.67 -11.22 4.29
C THR A 568 1.51 -9.98 5.16
N SER A 569 0.41 -9.26 5.04
CA SER A 569 0.14 -8.12 5.92
C SER A 569 0.01 -8.53 7.39
N TRP A 570 -0.50 -9.73 7.65
CA TRP A 570 -0.77 -10.27 8.98
C TRP A 570 -0.37 -11.75 9.05
N ILE A 571 0.31 -12.14 10.13
CA ILE A 571 0.58 -13.54 10.41
C ILE A 571 -0.35 -13.99 11.54
N SER A 572 -1.12 -15.04 11.28
CA SER A 572 -1.97 -15.64 12.30
C SER A 572 -1.16 -16.47 13.28
N LYS A 573 -1.61 -16.49 14.54
CA LYS A 573 -1.05 -17.39 15.55
C LYS A 573 -1.18 -18.87 15.14
N VAL A 574 -2.22 -19.19 14.38
CA VAL A 574 -2.48 -20.55 13.90
C VAL A 574 -1.42 -20.96 12.88
N ALA A 575 -1.06 -20.08 11.93
CA ALA A 575 0.02 -20.37 10.98
C ALA A 575 1.37 -20.57 11.70
N ILE A 576 1.68 -19.73 12.70
CA ILE A 576 2.88 -19.85 13.52
C ILE A 576 2.87 -21.18 14.28
N ALA A 577 1.78 -21.51 14.96
CA ALA A 577 1.65 -22.75 15.73
C ALA A 577 1.67 -23.97 14.83
N GLY A 578 1.08 -23.89 13.63
CA GLY A 578 1.07 -24.97 12.65
C GLY A 578 2.48 -25.34 12.20
N VAL A 579 3.28 -24.35 11.83
CA VAL A 579 4.68 -24.57 11.45
C VAL A 579 5.52 -25.03 12.64
N ALA A 580 5.30 -24.47 13.83
CA ALA A 580 6.03 -24.83 15.05
C ALA A 580 5.77 -26.28 15.55
N LYS A 581 4.70 -26.92 15.09
CA LYS A 581 4.45 -28.36 15.37
C LYS A 581 5.51 -29.26 14.75
N HIS A 582 6.08 -28.84 13.63
CA HIS A 582 7.06 -29.60 12.91
C HIS A 582 8.45 -29.42 13.54
N ALA A 583 9.01 -30.52 14.01
CA ALA A 583 10.30 -30.55 14.70
C ALA A 583 11.42 -29.99 13.82
N PHE A 584 11.41 -30.28 12.51
CA PHE A 584 12.39 -29.75 11.57
C PHE A 584 12.42 -28.22 11.55
N PHE A 585 11.26 -27.55 11.40
CA PHE A 585 11.19 -26.08 11.34
C PHE A 585 11.51 -25.45 12.69
N ARG A 586 11.04 -26.04 13.78
CA ARG A 586 11.33 -25.55 15.13
C ARG A 586 12.82 -25.57 15.41
N TYR A 587 13.51 -26.67 15.14
CA TYR A 587 14.93 -26.78 15.38
C TYR A 587 15.78 -26.00 14.39
N LEU A 588 15.33 -25.82 13.14
CA LEU A 588 15.96 -24.91 12.20
C LEU A 588 15.94 -23.47 12.74
N TYR A 589 14.81 -23.04 13.29
CA TYR A 589 14.64 -21.74 13.91
C TYR A 589 15.48 -21.56 15.17
N GLU A 590 15.55 -22.57 16.04
CA GLU A 590 16.39 -22.57 17.25
C GLU A 590 17.88 -22.53 16.90
N ALA A 591 18.31 -23.32 15.94
CA ALA A 591 19.67 -23.33 15.43
C ALA A 591 20.07 -21.97 14.84
N GLU A 592 19.17 -21.31 14.12
CA GLU A 592 19.37 -19.95 13.62
C GLU A 592 19.62 -18.94 14.75
N ARG A 593 19.01 -19.12 15.90
CA ARG A 593 19.21 -18.28 17.10
C ARG A 593 20.47 -18.63 17.87
N GLY A 594 21.16 -19.69 17.48
CA GLY A 594 22.38 -20.17 18.13
C GLY A 594 22.12 -21.10 19.29
N VAL A 595 20.92 -21.66 19.39
CA VAL A 595 20.62 -22.74 20.35
C VAL A 595 21.34 -23.99 19.90
N ILE A 596 22.08 -24.62 20.83
CA ILE A 596 22.79 -25.87 20.57
C ILE A 596 21.76 -27.00 20.68
N LEU A 597 21.61 -27.74 19.59
CA LEU A 597 20.66 -28.84 19.47
C LEU A 597 21.30 -30.13 20.00
N SER A 598 20.51 -30.92 20.71
CA SER A 598 20.93 -32.27 21.14
C SER A 598 20.82 -33.28 19.98
N ALA A 599 21.44 -34.44 20.14
CA ALA A 599 21.29 -35.54 19.19
C ALA A 599 19.82 -36.03 19.06
N THR A 600 19.07 -35.94 20.15
CA THR A 600 17.64 -36.24 20.17
C THR A 600 16.85 -35.28 19.33
N ASP A 601 17.14 -33.97 19.38
CA ASP A 601 16.48 -32.94 18.58
C ASP A 601 16.71 -33.16 17.09
N VAL A 602 17.94 -33.45 16.71
CA VAL A 602 18.29 -33.75 15.31
C VAL A 602 17.61 -35.04 14.83
N SER A 603 17.47 -36.05 15.70
CA SER A 603 16.75 -37.29 15.39
C SER A 603 15.27 -37.03 15.18
N ARG A 604 14.63 -36.21 16.02
CA ARG A 604 13.22 -35.80 15.87
C ARG A 604 12.99 -34.99 14.58
N ALA A 605 13.89 -34.07 14.26
CA ALA A 605 13.81 -33.32 13.01
C ALA A 605 13.89 -34.23 11.78
N ARG A 606 14.75 -35.26 11.85
CA ARG A 606 14.88 -36.27 10.78
C ARG A 606 13.63 -37.11 10.62
N ALA A 607 13.02 -37.55 11.71
CA ALA A 607 11.75 -38.28 11.68
C ALA A 607 10.62 -37.44 11.10
N ASP A 608 10.55 -36.15 11.47
CA ASP A 608 9.54 -35.24 10.98
C ASP A 608 9.66 -35.02 9.46
N LEU A 609 10.90 -34.92 8.92
CA LEU A 609 11.14 -34.78 7.48
C LEU A 609 10.63 -35.94 6.64
N GLN A 610 10.40 -37.12 7.23
CA GLN A 610 9.76 -38.24 6.54
C GLN A 610 8.25 -38.04 6.35
N THR A 611 7.65 -37.21 7.17
CA THR A 611 6.21 -36.90 7.12
C THR A 611 5.88 -35.65 6.32
N ILE A 612 6.79 -34.71 6.24
CA ILE A 612 6.65 -33.48 5.47
C ILE A 612 7.47 -33.54 4.18
N ARG A 613 6.88 -33.09 3.08
CA ARG A 613 7.53 -33.17 1.76
C ARG A 613 8.53 -32.02 1.51
N VAL A 614 9.50 -31.82 2.42
CA VAL A 614 10.57 -30.83 2.20
C VAL A 614 11.61 -31.43 1.27
N GLY A 615 11.76 -30.85 0.08
CA GLY A 615 12.76 -31.29 -0.90
C GLY A 615 14.03 -30.44 -0.90
N TRP A 616 13.90 -29.15 -0.61
CA TRP A 616 14.96 -28.19 -0.81
C TRP A 616 15.10 -27.21 0.35
N VAL A 617 16.33 -26.78 0.61
CA VAL A 617 16.66 -25.61 1.46
C VAL A 617 17.53 -24.65 0.65
N LEU A 618 17.10 -23.40 0.57
CA LEU A 618 17.83 -22.30 -0.05
C LEU A 618 18.41 -21.41 1.05
N MET A 619 19.73 -21.42 1.19
CA MET A 619 20.41 -20.58 2.17
C MET A 619 20.84 -19.26 1.52
N TRP A 620 20.16 -18.18 1.86
CA TRP A 620 20.38 -16.82 1.36
C TRP A 620 21.47 -16.12 2.19
N ARG A 621 22.69 -16.15 1.76
CA ARG A 621 23.83 -15.65 2.56
C ARG A 621 23.86 -14.13 2.69
N ASN A 622 23.32 -13.39 1.72
CA ASN A 622 23.28 -11.93 1.74
C ASN A 622 22.41 -11.35 2.87
N VAL A 623 21.30 -12.01 3.16
CA VAL A 623 20.35 -11.55 4.19
C VAL A 623 20.91 -11.80 5.58
N TRP A 624 21.56 -12.94 5.76
CA TRP A 624 21.98 -13.39 7.09
C TRP A 624 23.29 -12.80 7.58
N THR A 625 24.22 -12.50 6.65
CA THR A 625 25.57 -12.03 7.01
C THR A 625 25.62 -10.61 7.56
N MET A 626 24.65 -9.78 7.29
CA MET A 626 24.62 -8.42 7.83
C MET A 626 24.56 -8.39 9.36
N HIS A 627 24.04 -9.44 10.01
CA HIS A 627 23.68 -9.41 11.42
C HIS A 627 24.12 -10.64 12.24
N LYS A 628 24.76 -11.64 11.63
CA LYS A 628 25.06 -12.89 12.32
C LYS A 628 26.51 -13.36 12.09
N PRO A 629 27.17 -13.93 13.10
CA PRO A 629 28.54 -14.38 12.97
C PRO A 629 28.66 -15.58 12.02
N ARG A 630 29.82 -15.66 11.32
CA ARG A 630 30.11 -16.71 10.31
C ARG A 630 29.95 -18.14 10.82
N TRP A 631 30.22 -18.39 12.09
CA TRP A 631 30.11 -19.73 12.68
C TRP A 631 28.67 -20.30 12.60
N ARG A 632 27.65 -19.46 12.56
CA ARG A 632 26.25 -19.91 12.44
C ARG A 632 25.96 -20.57 11.10
N TYR A 633 26.60 -20.15 10.03
CA TYR A 633 26.49 -20.85 8.74
C TYR A 633 27.01 -22.27 8.80
N ALA A 634 28.19 -22.45 9.37
CA ALA A 634 28.78 -23.78 9.56
C ALA A 634 27.90 -24.66 10.47
N TYR A 635 27.25 -24.03 11.44
CA TYR A 635 26.33 -24.75 12.33
C TYR A 635 25.07 -25.20 11.62
N ILE A 636 24.44 -24.30 10.80
CA ILE A 636 23.27 -24.66 10.00
C ILE A 636 23.64 -25.68 8.92
N ASP A 637 24.76 -25.51 8.24
CA ASP A 637 25.25 -26.51 7.27
C ASP A 637 25.42 -27.89 7.92
N LYS A 638 26.01 -27.93 9.10
CA LYS A 638 26.16 -29.17 9.91
C LYS A 638 24.77 -29.73 10.27
N TYR A 639 23.82 -28.89 10.70
CA TYR A 639 22.46 -29.34 11.03
C TYR A 639 21.76 -29.91 9.79
N LEU A 640 21.76 -29.20 8.67
CA LEU A 640 21.16 -29.67 7.44
C LEU A 640 21.75 -31.01 6.97
N THR A 641 23.09 -31.13 7.03
CA THR A 641 23.76 -32.38 6.70
C THR A 641 23.36 -33.50 7.65
N ALA A 642 23.20 -33.22 8.94
CA ALA A 642 22.81 -34.21 9.94
C ALA A 642 21.36 -34.68 9.74
N VAL A 643 20.45 -33.84 9.26
CA VAL A 643 19.07 -34.21 8.95
C VAL A 643 18.88 -34.72 7.51
N ALA A 644 19.94 -35.08 6.81
CA ALA A 644 19.97 -35.68 5.48
C ALA A 644 19.78 -34.72 4.29
N PHE A 645 20.15 -33.43 4.44
CA PHE A 645 20.28 -32.54 3.30
C PHE A 645 21.73 -32.55 2.78
N ARG A 646 21.87 -32.56 1.45
CA ARG A 646 23.16 -32.45 0.78
C ARG A 646 23.28 -31.14 0.03
N HIS A 647 24.39 -30.42 0.21
CA HIS A 647 24.71 -29.25 -0.60
C HIS A 647 24.99 -29.66 -2.06
N VAL A 648 24.17 -29.21 -2.98
CA VAL A 648 24.25 -29.62 -4.40
C VAL A 648 24.78 -28.53 -5.30
N LYS A 649 24.46 -27.26 -5.03
CA LYS A 649 24.82 -26.15 -5.90
C LYS A 649 24.88 -24.81 -5.16
N SER A 650 25.59 -23.87 -5.75
CA SER A 650 25.56 -22.46 -5.35
C SER A 650 25.20 -21.58 -6.56
N ALA A 651 24.45 -20.53 -6.34
CA ALA A 651 24.10 -19.51 -7.33
C ALA A 651 24.48 -18.11 -6.83
N CYS A 652 24.65 -17.18 -7.74
CA CYS A 652 24.86 -15.77 -7.43
C CYS A 652 23.57 -14.98 -7.60
N LEU A 653 23.27 -14.08 -6.65
CA LEU A 653 22.14 -13.16 -6.73
C LEU A 653 22.28 -12.13 -7.87
N ALA A 654 23.52 -11.82 -8.27
CA ALA A 654 23.75 -10.99 -9.45
C ALA A 654 23.84 -11.90 -10.70
N ALA A 655 23.27 -11.47 -11.80
CA ALA A 655 23.45 -12.12 -13.10
C ALA A 655 24.96 -12.12 -13.43
N GLY A 656 25.61 -13.26 -13.23
CA GLY A 656 27.05 -13.38 -13.49
C GLY A 656 27.62 -14.74 -13.08
N PRO A 657 28.86 -15.04 -13.50
CA PRO A 657 29.52 -16.26 -13.11
C PRO A 657 29.85 -16.30 -11.63
N LEU A 658 29.80 -17.48 -11.03
CA LEU A 658 30.02 -17.70 -9.60
C LEU A 658 31.45 -17.27 -9.15
N SER A 659 32.43 -17.29 -10.06
CA SER A 659 33.83 -16.89 -9.83
C SER A 659 33.99 -15.41 -9.45
N GLY A 660 33.10 -14.52 -9.97
CA GLY A 660 33.08 -13.09 -9.64
C GLY A 660 32.09 -12.72 -8.51
N CYS A 661 31.41 -13.70 -7.94
CA CYS A 661 30.35 -13.44 -6.96
C CYS A 661 30.90 -13.31 -5.55
N HIS A 662 30.74 -12.15 -4.93
CA HIS A 662 31.04 -11.99 -3.51
C HIS A 662 30.26 -13.03 -2.69
N TRP A 663 30.93 -13.63 -1.69
CA TRP A 663 30.34 -14.70 -0.90
C TRP A 663 29.01 -14.34 -0.21
N ASN A 664 28.82 -13.09 0.15
CA ASN A 664 27.59 -12.56 0.75
C ASN A 664 26.42 -12.41 -0.24
N LYS A 665 26.67 -12.57 -1.55
CA LYS A 665 25.65 -12.59 -2.60
C LYS A 665 25.34 -13.99 -3.11
N ARG A 666 25.83 -15.03 -2.44
CA ARG A 666 25.62 -16.42 -2.83
C ARG A 666 24.38 -17.00 -2.18
N VAL A 667 23.68 -17.83 -2.93
CA VAL A 667 22.61 -18.71 -2.45
C VAL A 667 23.11 -20.15 -2.53
N TRP A 668 22.99 -20.87 -1.46
CA TRP A 668 23.37 -22.28 -1.40
C TRP A 668 22.10 -23.13 -1.45
N LEU A 669 22.13 -24.17 -2.34
CA LEU A 669 21.04 -25.11 -2.50
C LEU A 669 21.39 -26.43 -1.83
N TYR A 670 20.48 -26.88 -0.98
CA TYR A 670 20.52 -28.18 -0.34
C TYR A 670 19.32 -29.00 -0.78
N ARG A 671 19.57 -30.24 -1.20
CA ARG A 671 18.55 -31.23 -1.54
C ARG A 671 18.39 -32.24 -0.43
N TYR A 672 17.16 -32.62 -0.12
CA TYR A 672 16.87 -33.72 0.80
C TYR A 672 17.15 -35.07 0.12
N GLU A 673 18.00 -35.86 0.72
CA GLU A 673 18.40 -37.20 0.26
C GLU A 673 18.29 -38.18 1.43
N PRO A 674 17.13 -38.84 1.62
CA PRO A 674 16.88 -39.71 2.79
C PRO A 674 17.85 -40.89 2.90
N GLY A 675 18.46 -41.34 1.78
CA GLY A 675 19.47 -42.41 1.71
C GLY A 675 20.90 -41.95 1.90
N ALA A 676 21.15 -40.62 2.02
CA ALA A 676 22.53 -40.13 2.17
C ALA A 676 23.21 -40.66 3.45
N PRO A 677 24.55 -40.92 3.42
CA PRO A 677 25.27 -41.38 4.59
C PRO A 677 25.07 -40.41 5.77
N LYS A 678 24.56 -40.92 6.87
CA LYS A 678 24.24 -40.16 8.06
C LYS A 678 25.55 -39.78 8.78
N LYS A 679 25.92 -38.51 8.72
CA LYS A 679 26.97 -38.02 9.63
C LYS A 679 26.42 -38.05 11.07
N ALA A 680 27.12 -38.68 11.98
CA ALA A 680 26.79 -38.67 13.39
C ALA A 680 26.76 -37.22 13.89
N TRP A 681 25.65 -36.81 14.53
CA TRP A 681 25.58 -35.51 15.16
C TRP A 681 26.52 -35.49 16.37
N ARG A 682 27.54 -34.66 16.30
CA ARG A 682 28.36 -34.33 17.47
C ARG A 682 27.95 -32.93 17.91
N GLU A 683 27.49 -32.80 19.14
CA GLU A 683 27.19 -31.51 19.71
C GLU A 683 28.37 -30.57 19.53
N PRO A 684 28.16 -29.35 18.97
CA PRO A 684 29.25 -28.40 18.92
C PRO A 684 29.66 -28.07 20.36
N VAL A 685 30.93 -28.21 20.65
CA VAL A 685 31.47 -27.75 21.94
C VAL A 685 31.10 -26.27 22.07
N PRO A 686 30.47 -25.84 23.17
CA PRO A 686 30.16 -24.45 23.39
C PRO A 686 31.48 -23.68 23.22
N VAL A 687 31.57 -22.82 22.22
CA VAL A 687 32.72 -21.92 22.08
C VAL A 687 32.63 -20.99 23.27
N GLY A 688 33.25 -21.41 24.35
CA GLY A 688 33.29 -20.67 25.60
C GLY A 688 33.73 -19.26 25.34
N SER A 689 33.05 -18.31 25.93
CA SER A 689 33.52 -16.94 26.21
C SER A 689 33.72 -15.95 25.04
N TYR A 690 33.23 -16.20 23.85
CA TYR A 690 33.22 -15.14 22.83
C TYR A 690 32.14 -14.03 23.07
N HIS A 691 31.29 -14.19 24.10
CA HIS A 691 30.26 -13.21 24.45
C HIS A 691 30.77 -12.04 25.32
N GLN A 692 31.98 -12.05 25.83
CA GLN A 692 32.45 -10.98 26.75
C GLN A 692 33.50 -10.02 26.16
N ARG A 693 33.98 -10.21 24.93
CA ARG A 693 35.01 -9.31 24.34
C ARG A 693 34.48 -8.28 23.35
N GLY A 694 33.16 -8.15 23.17
CA GLY A 694 32.56 -7.22 22.22
C GLY A 694 31.72 -6.13 22.84
N GLN A 695 31.71 -5.99 24.17
CA GLN A 695 31.03 -4.88 24.88
C GLN A 695 32.08 -4.19 25.78
N LYS A 696 33.00 -3.51 25.19
CA LYS A 696 33.71 -2.38 25.81
C LYS A 696 33.81 -1.27 24.79
#